data_707c77f7bb306e0e76efd841f64e30e6
#
_entry.id   707c77f7bb306e0e76efd841f64e30e6
#
_cell.length_a   1.000
_cell.length_b   1.000
_cell.length_c   1.000
_cell.angle_alpha   90.00
_cell.angle_beta   90.00
_cell.angle_gamma   90.00
#
_symmetry.space_group_name_H-M   'P 1'
#
loop_
_entity.id
_entity.type
_entity.pdbx_description
1 polymer ?
#
loop_
_entity_poly.entity_id
_entity_poly.type
_entity_poly.pdbx_seq_one_letter_code
_entity_poly.pdbx_strand_id
1 'polypeptide(L)'
;MRVLKYLRGHIPAVALIVLLLVAQSFCELSLPAYTSRIVDTGIQSGGIEYAAPLALTDKTMDGVRLFLSDDDAATVSAAYTYDNGVWTLGDTARLPELEGIFIRPLVMYARLSEQGANTVLALRQQMQGGLITHEEILARGEEALSGMGTLTDSVLRSAAVQFLKTEYAVAGLNVDHIRNSYLLRTGGKMLLLTLGMIAAAVLCNYVGSKMSAAIGRDLRAQVFRKVLSFSSVEMDRFSTASLITRTTNDVMQIQAVCVLIVRVVLYAPIIGLGGIVMVARTKTGLGWIIALAVAAMLLLVGVLMKIAMPQFRAMQQRVDDVNLVSREVLTGLPVIRAFHRERHEQERFGAASAALMNTQLFVNRTMAFMGPVMTLIMYGVTVMIEWFGAKSINAGNMQIGDMIAFSTYASLIIMAFMMITIVAVLLPRAEVSATRVDEILRTRASVRDPRSPEPVPADATVTFDHVSFRYPGAEDDVLHDISFTARPGEVTAIVGSTGCGKSTLLNLIPRFYDATGGTVSIGGVNVRRLPQAGLRALLGYVPQKGVLFTGDILSNLEFAGGVSEADAIRAAATAQAEDFIWSRPHHFLTPVAQGGANVSGGQRQRLSIARAIAKHPQVYLFDDSFSALDYQTDAALRQALAKQTHDATVIIVAQRLSTILHADQILVLDGGRIVGRGTHGALLRSCETYREIALSQLSAAELGEEG
;
A
#
# COMPACT_ATOMS: atom_id res chain seq x y z
N MET A 1 -11.96 -7.85 0.17
CA MET A 1 -10.64 -7.17 0.07
C MET A 1 -10.35 -6.40 1.36
N ARG A 2 -9.39 -6.90 2.14
CA ARG A 2 -9.00 -6.27 3.43
C ARG A 2 -8.27 -4.95 3.25
N VAL A 3 -7.54 -4.80 2.15
CA VAL A 3 -6.82 -3.56 1.82
C VAL A 3 -7.78 -2.37 1.73
N LEU A 4 -8.99 -2.55 1.18
CA LEU A 4 -10.00 -1.48 1.08
C LEU A 4 -10.49 -0.96 2.44
N LYS A 5 -10.36 -1.77 3.51
CA LYS A 5 -10.71 -1.35 4.88
C LYS A 5 -9.85 -0.15 5.33
N TYR A 6 -8.59 -0.12 4.93
CA TYR A 6 -7.65 0.95 5.32
C TYR A 6 -7.93 2.28 4.62
N LEU A 7 -8.66 2.28 3.49
CA LEU A 7 -9.10 3.49 2.80
C LEU A 7 -10.29 4.18 3.52
N ARG A 8 -11.05 3.44 4.35
CA ARG A 8 -12.24 3.99 5.03
C ARG A 8 -11.92 5.16 5.96
N GLY A 9 -10.73 5.19 6.55
CA GLY A 9 -10.28 6.31 7.39
C GLY A 9 -9.97 7.59 6.60
N HIS A 10 -9.89 7.51 5.25
CA HIS A 10 -9.47 8.60 4.38
C HIS A 10 -10.48 8.91 3.27
N ILE A 11 -11.78 8.67 3.53
CA ILE A 11 -12.88 8.88 2.55
C ILE A 11 -12.83 10.26 1.87
N PRO A 12 -12.59 11.40 2.57
CA PRO A 12 -12.53 12.70 1.90
C PRO A 12 -11.40 12.78 0.86
N ALA A 13 -10.23 12.19 1.15
CA ALA A 13 -9.13 12.14 0.20
C ALA A 13 -9.46 11.26 -1.01
N VAL A 14 -10.10 10.09 -0.79
CA VAL A 14 -10.56 9.21 -1.87
C VAL A 14 -11.59 9.91 -2.75
N ALA A 15 -12.56 10.61 -2.16
CA ALA A 15 -13.57 11.35 -2.91
C ALA A 15 -12.96 12.47 -3.76
N LEU A 16 -11.99 13.23 -3.20
CA LEU A 16 -11.24 14.24 -3.93
C LEU A 16 -10.46 13.63 -5.10
N ILE A 17 -9.82 12.49 -4.89
CA ILE A 17 -9.08 11.78 -5.94
C ILE A 17 -10.03 11.34 -7.07
N VAL A 18 -11.20 10.77 -6.74
CA VAL A 18 -12.20 10.39 -7.76
C VAL A 18 -12.64 11.61 -8.57
N LEU A 19 -12.90 12.74 -7.93
CA LEU A 19 -13.25 13.99 -8.62
C LEU A 19 -12.14 14.44 -9.57
N LEU A 20 -10.88 14.43 -9.11
CA LEU A 20 -9.71 14.78 -9.92
C LEU A 20 -9.51 13.81 -11.10
N LEU A 21 -9.72 12.51 -10.88
CA LEU A 21 -9.64 11.51 -11.94
C LEU A 21 -10.74 11.69 -12.99
N VAL A 22 -11.96 12.03 -12.58
CA VAL A 22 -13.05 12.35 -13.52
C VAL A 22 -12.71 13.61 -14.33
N ALA A 23 -12.20 14.66 -13.68
CA ALA A 23 -11.77 15.88 -14.36
C ALA A 23 -10.60 15.60 -15.34
N GLN A 24 -9.60 14.82 -14.91
CA GLN A 24 -8.49 14.38 -15.75
C GLN A 24 -8.99 13.61 -16.97
N SER A 25 -9.85 12.60 -16.77
CA SER A 25 -10.41 11.78 -17.86
C SER A 25 -11.28 12.59 -18.81
N PHE A 26 -12.04 13.55 -18.29
CA PHE A 26 -12.82 14.46 -19.14
C PHE A 26 -11.92 15.29 -20.08
N CYS A 27 -10.84 15.88 -19.54
CA CYS A 27 -9.88 16.61 -20.36
C CYS A 27 -9.23 15.68 -21.40
N GLU A 28 -8.80 14.50 -21.01
CA GLU A 28 -8.12 13.53 -21.87
C GLU A 28 -9.03 13.02 -23.00
N LEU A 29 -10.27 12.66 -22.68
CA LEU A 29 -11.26 12.20 -23.66
C LEU A 29 -11.79 13.33 -24.58
N SER A 30 -11.61 14.59 -24.20
CA SER A 30 -11.98 15.72 -25.05
C SER A 30 -10.95 16.02 -26.13
N LEU A 31 -9.66 15.72 -25.90
CA LEU A 31 -8.56 16.04 -26.82
C LEU A 31 -8.72 15.42 -28.22
N PRO A 32 -9.08 14.12 -28.38
CA PRO A 32 -9.26 13.53 -29.71
C PRO A 32 -10.34 14.23 -30.54
N ALA A 33 -11.43 14.69 -29.91
CA ALA A 33 -12.49 15.44 -30.60
C ALA A 33 -11.98 16.80 -31.12
N TYR A 34 -11.11 17.48 -30.36
CA TYR A 34 -10.49 18.72 -30.85
C TYR A 34 -9.45 18.44 -31.93
N THR A 35 -8.72 17.30 -31.88
CA THR A 35 -7.83 16.88 -32.95
C THR A 35 -8.59 16.64 -34.23
N SER A 36 -9.75 15.95 -34.20
CA SER A 36 -10.66 15.80 -35.33
C SER A 36 -11.03 17.16 -35.92
N ARG A 37 -11.47 18.11 -35.08
CA ARG A 37 -11.83 19.46 -35.53
C ARG A 37 -10.66 20.23 -36.17
N ILE A 38 -9.41 20.08 -35.66
CA ILE A 38 -8.24 20.70 -36.29
C ILE A 38 -8.04 20.15 -37.70
N VAL A 39 -8.16 18.82 -37.86
CA VAL A 39 -7.95 18.15 -39.16
C VAL A 39 -9.07 18.50 -40.10
N ASP A 40 -10.33 18.28 -39.72
CA ASP A 40 -11.49 18.42 -40.64
C ASP A 40 -11.82 19.88 -40.90
N THR A 41 -12.01 20.71 -39.86
CA THR A 41 -12.35 22.10 -40.01
C THR A 41 -11.13 22.97 -40.25
N GLY A 42 -10.06 22.80 -39.49
CA GLY A 42 -8.87 23.66 -39.57
C GLY A 42 -8.08 23.46 -40.85
N ILE A 43 -7.74 22.20 -41.20
CA ILE A 43 -6.86 21.90 -42.33
C ILE A 43 -7.67 21.68 -43.61
N GLN A 44 -8.63 20.75 -43.58
CA GLN A 44 -9.39 20.41 -44.81
C GLN A 44 -10.32 21.53 -45.25
N SER A 45 -11.10 22.07 -44.31
CA SER A 45 -12.11 23.15 -44.58
C SER A 45 -11.53 24.56 -44.53
N GLY A 46 -10.18 24.73 -44.32
CA GLY A 46 -9.55 26.04 -44.29
C GLY A 46 -10.00 26.95 -43.14
N GLY A 47 -10.47 26.39 -42.01
CA GLY A 47 -10.95 27.12 -40.84
C GLY A 47 -12.44 27.54 -40.96
N ILE A 48 -13.13 27.15 -42.01
CA ILE A 48 -14.56 27.45 -42.21
C ILE A 48 -15.37 26.46 -41.37
N GLU A 49 -15.98 26.97 -40.29
CA GLU A 49 -16.69 26.15 -39.30
C GLU A 49 -18.12 25.80 -39.76
N TYR A 50 -18.76 26.66 -40.52
CA TYR A 50 -20.15 26.50 -41.01
C TYR A 50 -20.22 26.64 -42.50
N ALA A 51 -21.06 25.85 -43.18
CA ALA A 51 -21.34 25.97 -44.60
C ALA A 51 -22.19 27.19 -44.96
N ALA A 52 -22.57 28.01 -43.98
CA ALA A 52 -23.14 29.33 -44.21
C ALA A 52 -22.00 30.33 -44.55
N PRO A 53 -22.11 31.10 -45.63
CA PRO A 53 -21.05 32.01 -46.07
C PRO A 53 -20.92 33.24 -45.18
N LEU A 54 -19.66 33.65 -44.89
CA LEU A 54 -19.38 34.96 -44.29
C LEU A 54 -19.51 36.09 -45.30
N ALA A 55 -19.17 35.82 -46.56
CA ALA A 55 -19.32 36.73 -47.70
C ALA A 55 -19.51 35.95 -49.00
N LEU A 56 -20.24 36.48 -49.90
CA LEU A 56 -20.45 35.97 -51.27
C LEU A 56 -20.34 37.10 -52.27
N THR A 57 -19.79 36.82 -53.44
CA THR A 57 -19.88 37.77 -54.54
C THR A 57 -21.34 37.91 -55.01
N ASP A 58 -21.69 39.04 -55.58
CA ASP A 58 -23.05 39.33 -56.09
C ASP A 58 -23.49 38.23 -57.05
N LYS A 59 -22.63 37.81 -57.97
CA LYS A 59 -22.87 36.74 -58.92
C LYS A 59 -23.23 35.40 -58.24
N THR A 60 -22.52 35.05 -57.19
CA THR A 60 -22.73 33.78 -56.44
C THR A 60 -24.01 33.87 -55.60
N MET A 61 -24.24 34.99 -54.92
CA MET A 61 -25.47 35.20 -54.14
C MET A 61 -26.71 35.10 -55.01
N ASP A 62 -26.72 35.78 -56.15
CA ASP A 62 -27.78 35.71 -57.10
C ASP A 62 -28.02 34.30 -57.65
N GLY A 63 -26.96 33.56 -57.92
CA GLY A 63 -27.07 32.18 -58.37
C GLY A 63 -27.56 31.21 -57.30
N VAL A 64 -27.14 31.38 -56.05
CA VAL A 64 -27.59 30.55 -54.92
C VAL A 64 -29.05 30.80 -54.60
N ARG A 65 -29.51 32.05 -54.70
CA ARG A 65 -30.94 32.45 -54.52
C ARG A 65 -31.87 31.68 -55.42
N LEU A 66 -31.47 31.26 -56.63
CA LEU A 66 -32.27 30.45 -57.53
C LEU A 66 -32.68 29.10 -57.00
N PHE A 67 -31.95 28.60 -56.01
CA PHE A 67 -32.13 27.29 -55.36
C PHE A 67 -32.67 27.38 -53.92
N LEU A 68 -33.06 28.59 -53.44
CA LEU A 68 -33.66 28.81 -52.14
C LEU A 68 -35.21 28.81 -52.27
N SER A 69 -35.90 28.35 -51.23
CA SER A 69 -37.31 28.58 -51.07
C SER A 69 -37.61 30.07 -50.82
N ASP A 70 -38.79 30.50 -51.02
CA ASP A 70 -39.20 31.92 -50.83
C ASP A 70 -38.95 32.35 -49.36
N ASP A 71 -39.26 31.49 -48.39
CA ASP A 71 -39.03 31.76 -46.97
C ASP A 71 -37.53 31.82 -46.63
N ASP A 72 -36.72 30.90 -47.16
CA ASP A 72 -35.29 30.90 -47.00
C ASP A 72 -34.64 32.12 -47.67
N ALA A 73 -35.07 32.50 -48.84
CA ALA A 73 -34.63 33.71 -49.57
C ALA A 73 -34.87 34.98 -48.76
N ALA A 74 -36.07 35.11 -48.13
CA ALA A 74 -36.36 36.20 -47.21
C ALA A 74 -35.43 36.22 -45.99
N THR A 75 -35.19 35.06 -45.37
CA THR A 75 -34.30 34.91 -44.23
C THR A 75 -32.85 35.28 -44.56
N VAL A 76 -32.35 34.81 -45.69
CA VAL A 76 -31.02 35.15 -46.22
C VAL A 76 -30.91 36.65 -46.54
N SER A 77 -31.91 37.25 -47.18
CA SER A 77 -31.93 38.70 -47.52
C SER A 77 -31.88 39.58 -46.27
N ALA A 78 -32.54 39.17 -45.19
CA ALA A 78 -32.50 39.87 -43.90
C ALA A 78 -31.17 39.71 -43.11
N ALA A 79 -30.40 38.67 -43.41
CA ALA A 79 -29.14 38.38 -42.70
C ALA A 79 -27.92 39.00 -43.35
N TYR A 80 -27.95 39.28 -44.65
CA TYR A 80 -26.81 39.77 -45.39
C TYR A 80 -26.99 41.21 -45.83
N THR A 81 -25.91 41.99 -45.82
CA THR A 81 -25.81 43.35 -46.30
C THR A 81 -24.94 43.41 -47.56
N TYR A 82 -25.36 44.17 -48.54
CA TYR A 82 -24.66 44.36 -49.82
C TYR A 82 -23.75 45.59 -49.74
N ASP A 83 -22.47 45.40 -50.04
CA ASP A 83 -21.52 46.51 -50.19
C ASP A 83 -20.42 46.15 -51.21
N ASN A 84 -20.15 47.09 -52.16
CA ASN A 84 -19.11 47.01 -53.18
C ASN A 84 -19.03 45.69 -53.97
N GLY A 85 -20.19 45.11 -54.35
CA GLY A 85 -20.24 43.86 -55.13
C GLY A 85 -20.12 42.56 -54.28
N VAL A 86 -20.13 42.68 -52.97
CA VAL A 86 -20.03 41.55 -52.04
C VAL A 86 -21.17 41.62 -51.01
N TRP A 87 -21.82 40.49 -50.81
CA TRP A 87 -22.80 40.30 -49.74
C TRP A 87 -22.07 39.79 -48.50
N THR A 88 -22.14 40.52 -47.39
CA THR A 88 -21.48 40.17 -46.11
C THR A 88 -22.52 39.87 -45.02
N LEU A 89 -22.29 38.86 -44.22
CA LEU A 89 -23.14 38.49 -43.08
C LEU A 89 -23.05 39.56 -41.99
N GLY A 90 -24.22 40.13 -41.59
CA GLY A 90 -24.27 41.19 -40.58
C GLY A 90 -23.97 40.66 -39.15
N ASP A 91 -24.45 39.47 -38.79
CA ASP A 91 -24.25 38.87 -37.49
C ASP A 91 -23.77 37.42 -37.62
N THR A 92 -22.52 37.18 -37.22
CA THR A 92 -21.90 35.86 -37.26
C THR A 92 -22.51 34.84 -36.26
N ALA A 93 -23.29 35.29 -35.27
CA ALA A 93 -24.01 34.39 -34.37
C ALA A 93 -25.10 33.58 -35.07
N ARG A 94 -25.58 34.04 -36.26
CA ARG A 94 -26.60 33.36 -37.08
C ARG A 94 -26.04 32.24 -37.98
N LEU A 95 -24.72 32.07 -38.05
CA LEU A 95 -24.07 31.02 -38.88
C LEU A 95 -24.64 29.61 -38.67
N PRO A 96 -24.84 29.12 -37.41
CA PRO A 96 -25.42 27.80 -37.22
C PRO A 96 -26.85 27.63 -37.72
N GLU A 97 -27.65 28.67 -37.64
CA GLU A 97 -29.06 28.71 -38.12
C GLU A 97 -29.11 28.68 -39.64
N LEU A 98 -28.26 29.46 -40.29
CA LEU A 98 -28.19 29.59 -41.73
C LEU A 98 -27.53 28.39 -42.43
N GLU A 99 -26.73 27.59 -41.71
CA GLU A 99 -26.01 26.46 -42.30
C GLU A 99 -26.95 25.50 -43.06
N GLY A 100 -28.07 25.11 -42.46
CA GLY A 100 -29.04 24.21 -43.05
C GLY A 100 -29.62 24.73 -44.36
N ILE A 101 -29.79 26.05 -44.45
CA ILE A 101 -30.36 26.74 -45.63
C ILE A 101 -29.35 26.74 -46.78
N PHE A 102 -28.05 26.94 -46.50
CA PHE A 102 -27.05 27.13 -47.55
C PHE A 102 -26.42 25.86 -48.12
N ILE A 103 -26.39 24.75 -47.39
CA ILE A 103 -25.65 23.53 -47.79
C ILE A 103 -26.04 23.05 -49.18
N ARG A 104 -27.33 22.77 -49.42
CA ARG A 104 -27.83 22.27 -50.70
C ARG A 104 -27.73 23.29 -51.83
N PRO A 105 -28.22 24.54 -51.68
CA PRO A 105 -28.14 25.57 -52.70
C PRO A 105 -26.71 25.88 -53.17
N LEU A 106 -25.74 25.93 -52.24
CA LEU A 106 -24.34 26.16 -52.60
C LEU A 106 -23.76 25.03 -53.45
N VAL A 107 -24.07 23.76 -53.10
CA VAL A 107 -23.56 22.62 -53.87
C VAL A 107 -24.24 22.54 -55.24
N MET A 108 -25.55 22.80 -55.32
CA MET A 108 -26.26 22.88 -56.59
C MET A 108 -25.66 23.94 -57.52
N TYR A 109 -25.48 25.17 -56.97
CA TYR A 109 -24.81 26.25 -57.71
C TYR A 109 -23.40 25.89 -58.15
N ALA A 110 -22.58 25.35 -57.26
CA ALA A 110 -21.21 24.96 -57.54
C ALA A 110 -21.14 23.95 -58.70
N ARG A 111 -21.98 22.90 -58.66
CA ARG A 111 -22.03 21.86 -59.70
C ARG A 111 -22.50 22.35 -61.07
N LEU A 112 -23.54 23.16 -61.08
CA LEU A 112 -24.03 23.73 -62.33
C LEU A 112 -23.03 24.73 -62.90
N SER A 113 -22.30 25.45 -62.10
CA SER A 113 -21.22 26.35 -62.52
C SER A 113 -20.03 25.60 -63.10
N GLU A 114 -19.70 24.37 -62.62
CA GLU A 114 -18.67 23.49 -63.22
C GLU A 114 -19.04 23.00 -64.65
N GLN A 115 -20.33 22.83 -64.95
CA GLN A 115 -20.81 22.42 -66.27
C GLN A 115 -20.66 23.52 -67.32
N GLY A 116 -20.48 24.76 -66.86
CA GLY A 116 -20.25 25.94 -67.75
C GLY A 116 -20.52 27.25 -67.04
N ALA A 117 -19.62 28.22 -67.19
CA ALA A 117 -19.72 29.52 -66.53
C ALA A 117 -21.03 30.30 -66.80
N ASN A 118 -21.72 29.99 -67.92
CA ASN A 118 -22.96 30.62 -68.31
C ASN A 118 -24.23 29.80 -68.04
N THR A 119 -24.10 28.54 -67.52
CA THR A 119 -25.27 27.66 -67.30
C THR A 119 -26.25 28.24 -66.29
N VAL A 120 -25.79 28.74 -65.17
CA VAL A 120 -26.65 29.38 -64.14
C VAL A 120 -27.23 30.70 -64.63
N LEU A 121 -26.46 31.49 -65.40
CA LEU A 121 -26.90 32.70 -65.97
C LEU A 121 -28.00 32.42 -66.97
N ALA A 122 -27.87 31.41 -67.84
CA ALA A 122 -28.88 30.97 -68.78
C ALA A 122 -30.20 30.53 -68.13
N LEU A 123 -30.10 29.76 -66.99
CA LEU A 123 -31.26 29.37 -66.20
C LEU A 123 -31.97 30.57 -65.62
N ARG A 124 -31.25 31.59 -65.14
CA ARG A 124 -31.83 32.86 -64.65
C ARG A 124 -32.54 33.60 -65.76
N GLN A 125 -31.95 33.75 -66.95
CA GLN A 125 -32.55 34.40 -68.08
C GLN A 125 -33.83 33.69 -68.58
N GLN A 126 -33.83 32.36 -68.59
CA GLN A 126 -34.96 31.52 -68.93
C GLN A 126 -36.11 31.68 -67.94
N MET A 127 -35.79 31.74 -66.60
CA MET A 127 -36.79 32.02 -65.55
C MET A 127 -37.42 33.43 -65.72
N GLN A 128 -36.58 34.47 -65.91
CA GLN A 128 -37.03 35.84 -66.12
C GLN A 128 -37.87 35.99 -67.38
N GLY A 129 -37.59 35.22 -68.44
CA GLY A 129 -38.36 35.14 -69.69
C GLY A 129 -39.62 34.28 -69.60
N GLY A 130 -39.96 33.68 -68.44
CA GLY A 130 -41.11 32.81 -68.25
C GLY A 130 -41.04 31.48 -69.00
N LEU A 131 -39.82 31.04 -69.42
CA LEU A 131 -39.60 29.80 -70.15
C LEU A 131 -39.43 28.56 -69.26
N ILE A 132 -39.05 28.75 -67.99
CA ILE A 132 -38.92 27.69 -66.96
C ILE A 132 -39.45 28.18 -65.63
N THR A 133 -40.04 27.28 -64.85
CA THR A 133 -40.52 27.54 -63.50
C THR A 133 -39.42 27.39 -62.45
N HIS A 134 -39.66 27.99 -61.27
CA HIS A 134 -38.74 27.83 -60.13
C HIS A 134 -38.58 26.30 -59.70
N GLU A 135 -39.68 25.53 -59.76
CA GLU A 135 -39.69 24.11 -59.49
C GLU A 135 -38.81 23.33 -60.46
N GLU A 136 -38.78 23.70 -61.75
CA GLU A 136 -37.93 23.08 -62.77
C GLU A 136 -36.42 23.39 -62.52
N ILE A 137 -36.11 24.55 -61.97
CA ILE A 137 -34.74 24.93 -61.58
C ILE A 137 -34.28 24.07 -60.39
N LEU A 138 -35.14 23.93 -59.37
CA LEU A 138 -34.90 23.07 -58.24
C LEU A 138 -34.68 21.59 -58.67
N ALA A 139 -35.51 21.07 -59.58
CA ALA A 139 -35.41 19.75 -60.13
C ALA A 139 -34.04 19.50 -60.83
N ARG A 140 -33.57 20.49 -61.66
CA ARG A 140 -32.24 20.43 -62.28
C ARG A 140 -31.09 20.50 -61.24
N GLY A 141 -31.27 21.27 -60.21
CA GLY A 141 -30.35 21.29 -59.06
C GLY A 141 -30.24 19.92 -58.37
N GLU A 142 -31.37 19.28 -58.09
CA GLU A 142 -31.42 17.94 -57.54
C GLU A 142 -30.85 16.88 -58.49
N GLU A 143 -31.08 16.98 -59.80
CA GLU A 143 -30.46 16.13 -60.83
C GLU A 143 -28.91 16.26 -60.81
N ALA A 144 -28.39 17.50 -60.70
CA ALA A 144 -26.98 17.76 -60.60
C ALA A 144 -26.38 17.18 -59.30
N LEU A 145 -27.13 17.14 -58.18
CA LEU A 145 -26.74 16.48 -56.97
C LEU A 145 -26.76 14.96 -57.11
N SER A 146 -27.78 14.38 -57.76
CA SER A 146 -27.91 12.92 -57.90
C SER A 146 -26.71 12.26 -58.64
N GLY A 147 -26.02 12.99 -59.46
CA GLY A 147 -24.78 12.58 -60.10
C GLY A 147 -23.57 12.36 -59.17
N MET A 148 -23.68 12.77 -57.88
CA MET A 148 -22.61 12.62 -56.88
C MET A 148 -22.67 11.30 -56.09
N GLY A 149 -23.59 10.38 -56.38
CA GLY A 149 -23.74 9.11 -55.65
C GLY A 149 -24.54 9.26 -54.36
N THR A 150 -24.17 8.50 -53.30
CA THR A 150 -24.85 8.58 -51.99
C THR A 150 -24.61 9.92 -51.32
N LEU A 151 -25.64 10.78 -51.33
CA LEU A 151 -25.62 12.12 -50.74
C LEU A 151 -25.85 12.05 -49.22
N THR A 152 -24.77 11.92 -48.46
CA THR A 152 -24.85 12.16 -47.02
C THR A 152 -24.67 13.65 -46.72
N ASP A 153 -25.29 14.12 -45.62
CA ASP A 153 -25.18 15.54 -45.19
C ASP A 153 -23.71 15.97 -45.02
N SER A 154 -22.82 15.05 -44.63
CA SER A 154 -21.39 15.33 -44.45
C SER A 154 -20.68 15.58 -45.78
N VAL A 155 -21.07 14.88 -46.87
CA VAL A 155 -20.49 15.07 -48.22
C VAL A 155 -20.96 16.41 -48.78
N LEU A 156 -22.26 16.72 -48.69
CA LEU A 156 -22.81 17.98 -49.10
C LEU A 156 -22.17 19.16 -48.37
N ARG A 157 -22.01 19.04 -47.05
CA ARG A 157 -21.34 20.06 -46.24
C ARG A 157 -19.89 20.26 -46.66
N SER A 158 -19.15 19.18 -46.89
CA SER A 158 -17.74 19.25 -47.32
C SER A 158 -17.63 19.92 -48.71
N ALA A 159 -18.52 19.57 -49.64
CA ALA A 159 -18.57 20.20 -50.96
C ALA A 159 -18.92 21.70 -50.90
N ALA A 160 -19.91 22.07 -50.07
CA ALA A 160 -20.28 23.47 -49.84
C ALA A 160 -19.11 24.28 -49.27
N VAL A 161 -18.41 23.73 -48.23
CA VAL A 161 -17.25 24.39 -47.62
C VAL A 161 -16.07 24.51 -48.59
N GLN A 162 -15.84 23.48 -49.43
CA GLN A 162 -14.78 23.54 -50.43
C GLN A 162 -15.07 24.61 -51.49
N PHE A 163 -16.33 24.77 -51.89
CA PHE A 163 -16.77 25.88 -52.76
C PHE A 163 -16.55 27.21 -52.06
N LEU A 164 -16.99 27.38 -50.79
CA LEU A 164 -16.81 28.60 -50.04
C LEU A 164 -15.35 29.01 -49.89
N LYS A 165 -14.45 28.07 -49.79
CA LYS A 165 -13.01 28.34 -49.71
C LYS A 165 -12.48 29.07 -50.98
N THR A 166 -12.98 28.69 -52.14
CA THR A 166 -12.62 29.36 -53.39
C THR A 166 -13.35 30.70 -53.51
N GLU A 167 -14.61 30.76 -53.14
CA GLU A 167 -15.46 31.96 -53.19
C GLU A 167 -14.93 33.07 -52.26
N TYR A 168 -14.48 32.75 -51.06
CA TYR A 168 -13.88 33.71 -50.12
C TYR A 168 -12.64 34.39 -50.68
N ALA A 169 -11.81 33.65 -51.43
CA ALA A 169 -10.64 34.23 -52.10
C ALA A 169 -11.06 35.24 -53.17
N VAL A 170 -12.17 34.99 -53.90
CA VAL A 170 -12.75 35.88 -54.89
C VAL A 170 -13.41 37.07 -54.24
N ALA A 171 -14.11 36.88 -53.12
CA ALA A 171 -14.76 37.93 -52.33
C ALA A 171 -13.76 38.82 -51.55
N GLY A 172 -12.45 38.55 -51.66
CA GLY A 172 -11.40 39.35 -51.00
C GLY A 172 -11.12 38.99 -49.54
N LEU A 173 -11.71 37.93 -49.02
CA LEU A 173 -11.41 37.42 -47.68
C LEU A 173 -10.09 36.64 -47.64
N ASN A 174 -9.28 36.89 -46.63
CA ASN A 174 -8.04 36.16 -46.43
C ASN A 174 -8.32 34.80 -45.76
N VAL A 175 -8.44 33.73 -46.57
CA VAL A 175 -8.68 32.35 -46.10
C VAL A 175 -7.58 31.85 -45.16
N ASP A 176 -6.33 32.25 -45.38
CA ASP A 176 -5.20 31.86 -44.49
C ASP A 176 -5.36 32.49 -43.12
N HIS A 177 -5.88 33.71 -43.02
CA HIS A 177 -6.18 34.37 -41.75
C HIS A 177 -7.31 33.64 -41.00
N ILE A 178 -8.37 33.25 -41.69
CA ILE A 178 -9.48 32.48 -41.12
C ILE A 178 -8.96 31.14 -40.58
N ARG A 179 -8.20 30.43 -41.38
CA ARG A 179 -7.59 29.14 -41.01
C ARG A 179 -6.68 29.28 -39.77
N ASN A 180 -5.74 30.23 -39.82
CA ASN A 180 -4.77 30.40 -38.73
C ASN A 180 -5.46 30.86 -37.43
N SER A 181 -6.49 31.73 -37.51
CA SER A 181 -7.26 32.13 -36.34
C SER A 181 -8.02 30.96 -35.73
N TYR A 182 -8.62 30.10 -36.55
CA TYR A 182 -9.30 28.89 -36.08
C TYR A 182 -8.33 27.90 -35.41
N LEU A 183 -7.17 27.65 -36.07
CA LEU A 183 -6.15 26.77 -35.56
C LEU A 183 -5.57 27.26 -34.21
N LEU A 184 -5.26 28.55 -34.09
CA LEU A 184 -4.75 29.14 -32.84
C LEU A 184 -5.81 29.08 -31.72
N ARG A 185 -7.08 29.39 -32.03
CA ARG A 185 -8.16 29.31 -31.02
C ARG A 185 -8.39 27.87 -30.55
N THR A 186 -8.42 26.93 -31.48
CA THR A 186 -8.63 25.50 -31.14
C THR A 186 -7.43 24.90 -30.46
N GLY A 187 -6.21 25.22 -30.92
CA GLY A 187 -4.96 24.83 -30.27
C GLY A 187 -4.83 25.42 -28.86
N GLY A 188 -5.26 26.68 -28.68
CA GLY A 188 -5.32 27.30 -27.34
C GLY A 188 -6.25 26.55 -26.37
N LYS A 189 -7.45 26.14 -26.87
CA LYS A 189 -8.37 25.28 -26.08
C LYS A 189 -7.75 23.94 -25.72
N MET A 190 -7.08 23.29 -26.68
CA MET A 190 -6.36 22.02 -26.41
C MET A 190 -5.25 22.20 -25.39
N LEU A 191 -4.48 23.30 -25.45
CA LEU A 191 -3.43 23.60 -24.48
C LEU A 191 -4.03 23.79 -23.08
N LEU A 192 -5.13 24.53 -22.96
CA LEU A 192 -5.81 24.70 -21.67
C LEU A 192 -6.33 23.37 -21.10
N LEU A 193 -6.91 22.50 -21.94
CA LEU A 193 -7.35 21.17 -21.53
C LEU A 193 -6.16 20.31 -21.08
N THR A 194 -5.05 20.36 -21.81
CA THR A 194 -3.82 19.63 -21.46
C THR A 194 -3.24 20.13 -20.13
N LEU A 195 -3.18 21.44 -19.91
CA LEU A 195 -2.75 22.03 -18.64
C LEU A 195 -3.68 21.64 -17.48
N GLY A 196 -5.00 21.64 -17.73
CA GLY A 196 -5.99 21.16 -16.76
C GLY A 196 -5.82 19.69 -16.41
N MET A 197 -5.58 18.85 -17.43
CA MET A 197 -5.29 17.42 -17.25
C MET A 197 -4.02 17.20 -16.40
N ILE A 198 -2.94 17.93 -16.72
CA ILE A 198 -1.67 17.85 -15.97
C ILE A 198 -1.88 18.30 -14.52
N ALA A 199 -2.56 19.42 -14.31
CA ALA A 199 -2.84 19.93 -12.97
C ALA A 199 -3.66 18.90 -12.14
N ALA A 200 -4.72 18.33 -12.74
CA ALA A 200 -5.53 17.29 -12.11
C ALA A 200 -4.69 16.04 -11.78
N ALA A 201 -3.83 15.60 -12.71
CA ALA A 201 -2.96 14.45 -12.52
C ALA A 201 -1.92 14.68 -11.39
N VAL A 202 -1.30 15.86 -11.34
CA VAL A 202 -0.33 16.23 -10.29
C VAL A 202 -1.02 16.28 -8.93
N LEU A 203 -2.18 16.92 -8.83
CA LEU A 203 -2.96 17.00 -7.59
C LEU A 203 -3.42 15.61 -7.14
N CYS A 204 -3.90 14.77 -8.05
CA CYS A 204 -4.30 13.40 -7.78
C CYS A 204 -3.14 12.58 -7.20
N ASN A 205 -1.94 12.69 -7.82
CA ASN A 205 -0.72 12.02 -7.35
C ASN A 205 -0.28 12.53 -5.97
N TYR A 206 -0.32 13.84 -5.74
CA TYR A 206 0.03 14.44 -4.45
C TYR A 206 -0.90 13.97 -3.33
N VAL A 207 -2.21 14.07 -3.54
CA VAL A 207 -3.21 13.63 -2.55
C VAL A 207 -3.13 12.13 -2.30
N GLY A 208 -2.96 11.32 -3.36
CA GLY A 208 -2.81 9.86 -3.27
C GLY A 208 -1.57 9.44 -2.50
N SER A 209 -0.43 10.06 -2.76
CA SER A 209 0.82 9.79 -2.05
C SER A 209 0.75 10.20 -0.58
N LYS A 210 0.18 11.38 -0.29
CA LYS A 210 -0.02 11.87 1.09
C LYS A 210 -0.95 10.94 1.87
N MET A 211 -2.05 10.50 1.27
CA MET A 211 -2.98 9.54 1.85
C MET A 211 -2.30 8.20 2.15
N SER A 212 -1.55 7.66 1.20
CA SER A 212 -0.83 6.39 1.37
C SER A 212 0.22 6.47 2.48
N ALA A 213 0.98 7.57 2.55
CA ALA A 213 1.94 7.79 3.63
C ALA A 213 1.25 7.88 5.00
N ALA A 214 0.09 8.54 5.09
CA ALA A 214 -0.71 8.60 6.30
C ALA A 214 -1.22 7.21 6.72
N ILE A 215 -1.74 6.41 5.78
CA ILE A 215 -2.16 5.02 6.05
C ILE A 215 -0.98 4.20 6.63
N GLY A 216 0.20 4.32 6.03
CA GLY A 216 1.38 3.61 6.53
C GLY A 216 1.82 4.04 7.93
N ARG A 217 1.83 5.34 8.20
CA ARG A 217 2.09 5.88 9.54
C ARG A 217 1.10 5.31 10.56
N ASP A 218 -0.19 5.39 10.25
CA ASP A 218 -1.25 5.01 11.17
C ASP A 218 -1.26 3.49 11.41
N LEU A 219 -0.99 2.69 10.38
CA LEU A 219 -0.84 1.23 10.53
C LEU A 219 0.36 0.87 11.40
N ARG A 220 1.53 1.49 11.18
CA ARG A 220 2.70 1.24 12.03
C ARG A 220 2.43 1.59 13.47
N ALA A 221 1.80 2.74 13.72
CA ALA A 221 1.43 3.18 15.06
C ALA A 221 0.43 2.22 15.73
N GLN A 222 -0.56 1.71 14.98
CA GLN A 222 -1.53 0.75 15.49
C GLN A 222 -0.88 -0.60 15.79
N VAL A 223 -0.07 -1.13 14.87
CA VAL A 223 0.65 -2.40 15.05
C VAL A 223 1.61 -2.30 16.24
N PHE A 224 2.38 -1.23 16.33
CA PHE A 224 3.34 -1.03 17.42
C PHE A 224 2.65 -0.97 18.78
N ARG A 225 1.60 -0.13 18.92
CA ARG A 225 0.79 -0.07 20.15
C ARG A 225 0.18 -1.42 20.50
N LYS A 226 -0.25 -2.17 19.49
CA LYS A 226 -0.85 -3.48 19.68
C LYS A 226 0.17 -4.51 20.17
N VAL A 227 1.35 -4.54 19.59
CA VAL A 227 2.47 -5.42 19.99
C VAL A 227 2.90 -5.10 21.44
N LEU A 228 2.99 -3.81 21.82
CA LEU A 228 3.29 -3.42 23.20
C LEU A 228 2.20 -3.85 24.20
N SER A 229 0.98 -4.10 23.75
CA SER A 229 -0.11 -4.62 24.60
C SER A 229 -0.14 -6.14 24.70
N PHE A 230 0.73 -6.85 24.01
CA PHE A 230 0.81 -8.31 24.06
C PHE A 230 1.40 -8.80 25.38
N SER A 231 0.92 -9.94 25.81
CA SER A 231 1.55 -10.74 26.88
C SER A 231 2.63 -11.65 26.30
N SER A 232 3.35 -12.37 27.13
CA SER A 232 4.36 -13.36 26.68
C SER A 232 3.76 -14.42 25.77
N VAL A 233 2.50 -14.82 25.99
CA VAL A 233 1.78 -15.79 25.15
C VAL A 233 1.73 -15.38 23.69
N GLU A 234 1.34 -14.12 23.43
CA GLU A 234 1.30 -13.61 22.06
C GLU A 234 2.69 -13.40 21.48
N MET A 235 3.65 -12.98 22.31
CA MET A 235 5.05 -12.82 21.85
C MET A 235 5.69 -14.15 21.47
N ASP A 236 5.36 -15.24 22.17
CA ASP A 236 5.83 -16.59 21.83
C ASP A 236 5.18 -17.11 20.53
N ARG A 237 3.92 -16.74 20.30
CA ARG A 237 3.18 -17.09 19.06
C ARG A 237 3.76 -16.38 17.82
N PHE A 238 4.15 -15.12 17.96
CA PHE A 238 4.72 -14.33 16.87
C PHE A 238 6.23 -14.20 17.05
N SER A 239 7.03 -14.76 16.14
CA SER A 239 8.48 -14.53 16.20
C SER A 239 8.81 -13.04 16.01
N THR A 240 9.86 -12.56 16.68
CA THR A 240 10.33 -11.16 16.56
C THR A 240 10.60 -10.76 15.10
N ALA A 241 11.24 -11.66 14.32
CA ALA A 241 11.50 -11.43 12.90
C ALA A 241 10.20 -11.24 12.11
N SER A 242 9.15 -12.02 12.42
CA SER A 242 7.82 -11.89 11.80
C SER A 242 7.17 -10.55 12.15
N LEU A 243 7.24 -10.12 13.41
CA LEU A 243 6.69 -8.82 13.84
C LEU A 243 7.38 -7.64 13.17
N ILE A 244 8.71 -7.70 13.01
CA ILE A 244 9.49 -6.69 12.28
C ILE A 244 9.03 -6.63 10.83
N THR A 245 8.97 -7.77 10.13
CA THR A 245 8.55 -7.84 8.73
C THR A 245 7.13 -7.31 8.54
N ARG A 246 6.19 -7.64 9.44
CA ARG A 246 4.81 -7.18 9.40
C ARG A 246 4.67 -5.67 9.65
N THR A 247 5.55 -5.09 10.47
CA THR A 247 5.56 -3.65 10.76
C THR A 247 6.23 -2.83 9.64
N THR A 248 7.18 -3.41 8.92
CA THR A 248 7.96 -2.75 7.88
C THR A 248 7.45 -3.14 6.49
N ASN A 249 7.84 -4.30 5.97
CA ASN A 249 7.58 -4.72 4.60
C ASN A 249 6.10 -4.89 4.29
N ASP A 250 5.32 -5.55 5.16
CA ASP A 250 3.90 -5.76 4.90
C ASP A 250 3.13 -4.43 4.86
N VAL A 251 3.47 -3.48 5.75
CA VAL A 251 2.88 -2.13 5.70
C VAL A 251 3.29 -1.39 4.42
N MET A 252 4.55 -1.51 3.96
CA MET A 252 4.98 -0.91 2.68
C MET A 252 4.21 -1.50 1.49
N GLN A 253 3.96 -2.81 1.46
CA GLN A 253 3.17 -3.45 0.42
C GLN A 253 1.72 -2.94 0.42
N ILE A 254 1.11 -2.80 1.58
CA ILE A 254 -0.23 -2.20 1.71
C ILE A 254 -0.23 -0.76 1.18
N GLN A 255 0.77 0.06 1.55
CA GLN A 255 0.91 1.44 1.05
C GLN A 255 1.00 1.49 -0.47
N ALA A 256 1.89 0.69 -1.07
CA ALA A 256 2.09 0.65 -2.52
C ALA A 256 0.80 0.30 -3.27
N VAL A 257 0.05 -0.68 -2.76
CA VAL A 257 -1.21 -1.09 -3.39
C VAL A 257 -2.34 -0.08 -3.14
N CYS A 258 -2.37 0.63 -2.02
CA CYS A 258 -3.33 1.73 -1.81
C CYS A 258 -3.15 2.83 -2.88
N VAL A 259 -1.90 3.21 -3.22
CA VAL A 259 -1.63 4.15 -4.32
C VAL A 259 -2.09 3.56 -5.66
N LEU A 260 -1.77 2.29 -5.92
CA LEU A 260 -2.11 1.61 -7.16
C LEU A 260 -3.65 1.51 -7.35
N ILE A 261 -4.39 1.16 -6.30
CA ILE A 261 -5.86 1.11 -6.33
C ILE A 261 -6.42 2.45 -6.75
N VAL A 262 -5.94 3.52 -6.12
CA VAL A 262 -6.43 4.87 -6.40
C VAL A 262 -6.07 5.32 -7.81
N ARG A 263 -4.84 5.07 -8.27
CA ARG A 263 -4.37 5.53 -9.58
C ARG A 263 -4.84 4.68 -10.76
N VAL A 264 -5.00 3.37 -10.58
CA VAL A 264 -5.26 2.44 -11.67
C VAL A 264 -6.66 1.84 -11.60
N VAL A 265 -7.05 1.31 -10.43
CA VAL A 265 -8.37 0.65 -10.29
C VAL A 265 -9.52 1.64 -10.44
N LEU A 266 -9.34 2.88 -10.00
CA LEU A 266 -10.37 3.91 -10.18
C LEU A 266 -10.29 4.60 -11.54
N TYR A 267 -9.07 4.88 -12.04
CA TYR A 267 -8.87 5.60 -13.30
C TYR A 267 -9.24 4.77 -14.53
N ALA A 268 -8.79 3.51 -14.61
CA ALA A 268 -8.97 2.69 -15.80
C ALA A 268 -10.46 2.47 -16.18
N PRO A 269 -11.41 2.18 -15.25
CA PRO A 269 -12.82 2.13 -15.58
C PRO A 269 -13.38 3.47 -16.06
N ILE A 270 -12.94 4.60 -15.49
CA ILE A 270 -13.43 5.93 -15.88
C ILE A 270 -13.01 6.23 -17.32
N ILE A 271 -11.73 6.03 -17.66
CA ILE A 271 -11.23 6.29 -19.02
C ILE A 271 -11.78 5.27 -20.02
N GLY A 272 -11.87 3.98 -19.63
CA GLY A 272 -12.40 2.93 -20.50
C GLY A 272 -13.89 3.12 -20.83
N LEU A 273 -14.73 3.34 -19.82
CA LEU A 273 -16.16 3.61 -20.03
C LEU A 273 -16.38 4.94 -20.74
N GLY A 274 -15.63 5.97 -20.36
CA GLY A 274 -15.66 7.27 -21.04
C GLY A 274 -15.29 7.16 -22.51
N GLY A 275 -14.24 6.40 -22.83
CA GLY A 275 -13.84 6.11 -24.21
C GLY A 275 -14.94 5.39 -25.01
N ILE A 276 -15.59 4.38 -24.43
CA ILE A 276 -16.72 3.67 -25.07
C ILE A 276 -17.87 4.64 -25.35
N VAL A 277 -18.19 5.54 -24.41
CA VAL A 277 -19.25 6.56 -24.61
C VAL A 277 -18.87 7.51 -25.74
N MET A 278 -17.61 7.95 -25.81
CA MET A 278 -17.13 8.82 -26.89
C MET A 278 -17.21 8.12 -28.26
N VAL A 279 -16.77 6.86 -28.33
CA VAL A 279 -16.91 6.03 -29.54
C VAL A 279 -18.37 5.90 -29.98
N ALA A 280 -19.28 5.64 -29.04
CA ALA A 280 -20.71 5.54 -29.37
C ALA A 280 -21.29 6.87 -29.91
N ARG A 281 -20.74 8.02 -29.49
CA ARG A 281 -21.14 9.34 -29.97
C ARG A 281 -20.67 9.68 -31.39
N THR A 282 -19.55 9.08 -31.85
CA THR A 282 -18.97 9.34 -33.17
C THR A 282 -19.85 8.82 -34.34
N LYS A 283 -20.84 7.94 -34.07
CA LYS A 283 -21.76 7.36 -35.07
C LYS A 283 -21.07 6.78 -36.32
N THR A 284 -19.81 6.40 -36.24
CA THR A 284 -18.98 5.94 -37.37
C THR A 284 -19.32 4.52 -37.86
N GLY A 285 -20.16 3.77 -37.12
CA GLY A 285 -20.45 2.35 -37.43
C GLY A 285 -19.31 1.38 -37.12
N LEU A 286 -18.15 1.85 -36.68
CA LEU A 286 -16.96 1.02 -36.41
C LEU A 286 -16.86 0.49 -35.00
N GLY A 287 -17.86 0.71 -34.14
CA GLY A 287 -17.85 0.29 -32.71
C GLY A 287 -17.63 -1.21 -32.49
N TRP A 288 -18.02 -2.05 -33.46
CA TRP A 288 -17.80 -3.51 -33.42
C TRP A 288 -16.29 -3.87 -33.36
N ILE A 289 -15.39 -3.07 -33.94
CA ILE A 289 -13.93 -3.28 -33.89
C ILE A 289 -13.44 -3.17 -32.45
N ILE A 290 -13.93 -2.19 -31.71
CA ILE A 290 -13.58 -2.02 -30.28
C ILE A 290 -14.15 -3.16 -29.45
N ALA A 291 -15.41 -3.59 -29.71
CA ALA A 291 -15.99 -4.74 -29.04
C ALA A 291 -15.16 -6.00 -29.26
N LEU A 292 -14.71 -6.25 -30.51
CA LEU A 292 -13.82 -7.35 -30.84
C LEU A 292 -12.47 -7.25 -30.12
N ALA A 293 -11.88 -6.05 -30.07
CA ALA A 293 -10.61 -5.79 -29.37
C ALA A 293 -10.73 -6.10 -27.87
N VAL A 294 -11.78 -5.58 -27.23
CA VAL A 294 -12.06 -5.82 -25.79
C VAL A 294 -12.27 -7.32 -25.54
N ALA A 295 -13.05 -8.00 -26.38
CA ALA A 295 -13.26 -9.44 -26.28
C ALA A 295 -11.95 -10.24 -26.42
N ALA A 296 -11.10 -9.88 -27.40
CA ALA A 296 -9.78 -10.49 -27.60
C ALA A 296 -8.86 -10.28 -26.39
N MET A 297 -8.87 -9.09 -25.81
CA MET A 297 -8.08 -8.77 -24.62
C MET A 297 -8.55 -9.54 -23.38
N LEU A 298 -9.87 -9.60 -23.16
CA LEU A 298 -10.44 -10.37 -22.04
C LEU A 298 -10.13 -11.86 -22.18
N LEU A 299 -10.21 -12.39 -23.41
CA LEU A 299 -9.83 -13.78 -23.69
C LEU A 299 -8.35 -14.02 -23.41
N LEU A 300 -7.46 -13.15 -23.90
CA LEU A 300 -6.01 -13.23 -23.66
C LEU A 300 -5.71 -13.24 -22.16
N VAL A 301 -6.23 -12.25 -21.43
CA VAL A 301 -6.02 -12.16 -19.98
C VAL A 301 -6.56 -13.38 -19.26
N GLY A 302 -7.78 -13.86 -19.62
CA GLY A 302 -8.40 -15.04 -19.04
C GLY A 302 -7.56 -16.31 -19.25
N VAL A 303 -7.06 -16.52 -20.47
CA VAL A 303 -6.21 -17.66 -20.81
C VAL A 303 -4.88 -17.60 -20.06
N LEU A 304 -4.19 -16.44 -20.10
CA LEU A 304 -2.91 -16.27 -19.39
C LEU A 304 -3.05 -16.44 -17.88
N MET A 305 -4.09 -15.90 -17.28
CA MET A 305 -4.36 -16.06 -15.84
C MET A 305 -4.66 -17.54 -15.49
N LYS A 306 -5.42 -18.25 -16.31
CA LYS A 306 -5.70 -19.67 -16.11
C LYS A 306 -4.43 -20.53 -16.14
N ILE A 307 -3.47 -20.19 -17.03
CA ILE A 307 -2.19 -20.90 -17.17
C ILE A 307 -1.21 -20.48 -16.06
N ALA A 308 -1.09 -19.19 -15.78
CA ALA A 308 -0.08 -18.66 -14.87
C ALA A 308 -0.41 -18.83 -13.38
N MET A 309 -1.69 -18.76 -12.98
CA MET A 309 -2.08 -18.76 -11.56
C MET A 309 -1.67 -20.06 -10.82
N PRO A 310 -1.82 -21.29 -11.37
CA PRO A 310 -1.30 -22.49 -10.73
C PRO A 310 0.21 -22.45 -10.56
N GLN A 311 0.93 -21.94 -11.54
CA GLN A 311 2.38 -21.86 -11.55
C GLN A 311 2.92 -20.79 -10.56
N PHE A 312 2.19 -19.71 -10.34
CA PHE A 312 2.51 -18.75 -9.28
C PHE A 312 2.45 -19.40 -7.88
N ARG A 313 1.48 -20.28 -7.64
CA ARG A 313 1.40 -21.06 -6.39
C ARG A 313 2.55 -22.05 -6.26
N ALA A 314 2.85 -22.80 -7.33
CA ALA A 314 3.98 -23.71 -7.36
C ALA A 314 5.31 -22.96 -7.15
N MET A 315 5.50 -21.81 -7.77
CA MET A 315 6.69 -20.96 -7.58
C MET A 315 6.87 -20.57 -6.10
N GLN A 316 5.78 -20.21 -5.40
CA GLN A 316 5.87 -19.90 -3.98
C GLN A 316 6.34 -21.09 -3.16
N GLN A 317 5.83 -22.29 -3.43
CA GLN A 317 6.31 -23.53 -2.76
C GLN A 317 7.80 -23.76 -3.02
N ARG A 318 8.28 -23.56 -4.26
CA ARG A 318 9.70 -23.70 -4.59
C ARG A 318 10.58 -22.65 -3.90
N VAL A 319 10.09 -21.43 -3.70
CA VAL A 319 10.78 -20.42 -2.88
C VAL A 319 10.90 -20.89 -1.43
N ASP A 320 9.84 -21.48 -0.88
CA ASP A 320 9.85 -22.01 0.49
C ASP A 320 10.84 -23.18 0.63
N ASP A 321 10.93 -24.07 -0.38
CA ASP A 321 11.90 -25.17 -0.43
C ASP A 321 13.35 -24.63 -0.40
N VAL A 322 13.67 -23.63 -1.23
CA VAL A 322 15.00 -22.98 -1.25
C VAL A 322 15.32 -22.32 0.08
N ASN A 323 14.34 -21.62 0.68
CA ASN A 323 14.49 -20.99 1.98
C ASN A 323 14.73 -22.00 3.11
N LEU A 324 14.03 -23.15 3.06
CA LEU A 324 14.21 -24.24 4.02
C LEU A 324 15.66 -24.76 3.98
N VAL A 325 16.14 -25.15 2.79
CA VAL A 325 17.51 -25.65 2.61
C VAL A 325 18.53 -24.59 3.04
N SER A 326 18.33 -23.32 2.65
CA SER A 326 19.24 -22.23 3.06
C SER A 326 19.31 -22.07 4.58
N ARG A 327 18.17 -22.14 5.26
CA ARG A 327 18.11 -22.03 6.73
C ARG A 327 18.83 -23.17 7.41
N GLU A 328 18.59 -24.41 6.94
CA GLU A 328 19.26 -25.61 7.47
C GLU A 328 20.77 -25.53 7.33
N VAL A 329 21.26 -25.11 6.13
CA VAL A 329 22.68 -24.93 5.85
C VAL A 329 23.32 -23.86 6.76
N LEU A 330 22.65 -22.67 6.88
CA LEU A 330 23.18 -21.59 7.69
C LEU A 330 23.21 -21.94 9.19
N THR A 331 22.18 -22.62 9.67
CA THR A 331 22.11 -23.05 11.09
C THR A 331 23.07 -24.20 11.39
N GLY A 332 23.21 -25.15 10.45
CA GLY A 332 24.02 -26.35 10.58
C GLY A 332 25.44 -26.23 10.05
N LEU A 333 25.92 -25.05 9.67
CA LEU A 333 27.22 -24.86 9.02
C LEU A 333 28.41 -25.50 9.78
N PRO A 334 28.53 -25.39 11.11
CA PRO A 334 29.58 -26.07 11.84
C PRO A 334 29.53 -27.60 11.70
N VAL A 335 28.31 -28.17 11.69
CA VAL A 335 28.08 -29.61 11.53
C VAL A 335 28.46 -30.07 10.12
N ILE A 336 28.01 -29.33 9.10
CA ILE A 336 28.31 -29.62 7.70
C ILE A 336 29.84 -29.66 7.48
N ARG A 337 30.56 -28.68 8.04
CA ARG A 337 32.02 -28.62 7.96
C ARG A 337 32.70 -29.75 8.74
N ALA A 338 32.22 -30.05 9.95
CA ALA A 338 32.78 -31.12 10.77
C ALA A 338 32.64 -32.50 10.11
N PHE A 339 31.57 -32.73 9.35
CA PHE A 339 31.32 -34.00 8.64
C PHE A 339 31.71 -33.97 7.16
N HIS A 340 32.33 -32.88 6.68
CA HIS A 340 32.78 -32.70 5.29
C HIS A 340 31.68 -32.99 4.27
N ARG A 341 30.47 -32.40 4.49
CA ARG A 341 29.29 -32.62 3.67
C ARG A 341 28.92 -31.41 2.80
N GLU A 342 29.81 -30.47 2.56
CA GLU A 342 29.59 -29.23 1.80
C GLU A 342 29.08 -29.54 0.39
N ARG A 343 29.69 -30.55 -0.29
CA ARG A 343 29.27 -30.92 -1.65
C ARG A 343 27.85 -31.46 -1.69
N HIS A 344 27.45 -32.26 -0.72
CA HIS A 344 26.09 -32.78 -0.63
C HIS A 344 25.05 -31.66 -0.46
N GLU A 345 25.34 -30.70 0.41
CA GLU A 345 24.43 -29.56 0.62
C GLU A 345 24.42 -28.61 -0.58
N GLN A 346 25.55 -28.45 -1.30
CA GLN A 346 25.57 -27.72 -2.58
C GLN A 346 24.70 -28.37 -3.65
N GLU A 347 24.76 -29.70 -3.77
CA GLU A 347 23.92 -30.46 -4.72
C GLU A 347 22.43 -30.33 -4.34
N ARG A 348 22.09 -30.43 -3.06
CA ARG A 348 20.74 -30.28 -2.53
C ARG A 348 20.18 -28.87 -2.79
N PHE A 349 20.98 -27.84 -2.49
CA PHE A 349 20.61 -26.45 -2.78
C PHE A 349 20.49 -26.21 -4.29
N GLY A 350 21.42 -26.74 -5.09
CA GLY A 350 21.38 -26.66 -6.55
C GLY A 350 20.13 -27.25 -7.15
N ALA A 351 19.68 -28.42 -6.64
CA ALA A 351 18.44 -29.05 -7.07
C ALA A 351 17.19 -28.20 -6.74
N ALA A 352 17.11 -27.66 -5.53
CA ALA A 352 16.01 -26.80 -5.12
C ALA A 352 15.99 -25.49 -5.93
N SER A 353 17.16 -24.88 -6.16
CA SER A 353 17.32 -23.68 -6.96
C SER A 353 16.95 -23.91 -8.43
N ALA A 354 17.35 -25.05 -9.02
CA ALA A 354 16.99 -25.41 -10.39
C ALA A 354 15.48 -25.64 -10.55
N ALA A 355 14.83 -26.28 -9.58
CA ALA A 355 13.38 -26.45 -9.58
C ALA A 355 12.63 -25.10 -9.53
N LEU A 356 13.12 -24.16 -8.70
CA LEU A 356 12.59 -22.79 -8.64
C LEU A 356 12.82 -22.07 -9.97
N MET A 357 14.03 -22.13 -10.53
CA MET A 357 14.40 -21.50 -11.82
C MET A 357 13.48 -21.99 -12.93
N ASN A 358 13.24 -23.30 -13.06
CA ASN A 358 12.39 -23.85 -14.11
C ASN A 358 10.93 -23.37 -13.99
N THR A 359 10.39 -23.34 -12.78
CA THR A 359 9.03 -22.83 -12.52
C THR A 359 8.94 -21.34 -12.83
N GLN A 360 9.93 -20.55 -12.39
CA GLN A 360 9.99 -19.11 -12.64
C GLN A 360 10.17 -18.80 -14.14
N LEU A 361 10.97 -19.60 -14.84
CA LEU A 361 11.18 -19.46 -16.27
C LEU A 361 9.86 -19.70 -17.04
N PHE A 362 9.08 -20.70 -16.65
CA PHE A 362 7.76 -20.95 -17.25
C PHE A 362 6.80 -19.78 -17.03
N VAL A 363 6.72 -19.28 -15.79
CA VAL A 363 5.87 -18.10 -15.45
C VAL A 363 6.31 -16.89 -16.25
N ASN A 364 7.62 -16.61 -16.27
CA ASN A 364 8.15 -15.42 -16.97
C ASN A 364 7.94 -15.53 -18.48
N ARG A 365 8.14 -16.70 -19.09
CA ARG A 365 7.86 -16.93 -20.51
C ARG A 365 6.37 -16.72 -20.83
N THR A 366 5.48 -17.28 -20.02
CA THR A 366 4.03 -17.09 -20.18
C THR A 366 3.64 -15.61 -20.07
N MET A 367 4.18 -14.89 -19.09
CA MET A 367 3.92 -13.46 -18.91
C MET A 367 4.57 -12.60 -20.01
N ALA A 368 5.73 -13.02 -20.55
CA ALA A 368 6.41 -12.30 -21.62
C ALA A 368 5.59 -12.23 -22.92
N PHE A 369 4.72 -13.21 -23.17
CA PHE A 369 3.80 -13.16 -24.32
C PHE A 369 2.73 -12.09 -24.20
N MET A 370 2.40 -11.65 -22.99
CA MET A 370 1.32 -10.68 -22.77
C MET A 370 1.60 -9.35 -23.50
N GLY A 371 2.80 -8.80 -23.37
CA GLY A 371 3.17 -7.53 -24.00
C GLY A 371 3.03 -7.56 -25.53
N PRO A 372 3.77 -8.45 -26.22
CA PRO A 372 3.71 -8.56 -27.68
C PRO A 372 2.31 -8.84 -28.23
N VAL A 373 1.53 -9.72 -27.58
CA VAL A 373 0.16 -10.03 -28.05
C VAL A 373 -0.77 -8.84 -27.84
N MET A 374 -0.66 -8.14 -26.70
CA MET A 374 -1.41 -6.89 -26.48
C MET A 374 -1.07 -5.83 -27.52
N THR A 375 0.22 -5.68 -27.84
CA THR A 375 0.69 -4.76 -28.88
C THR A 375 0.17 -5.18 -30.26
N LEU A 376 0.15 -6.48 -30.56
CA LEU A 376 -0.41 -7.01 -31.81
C LEU A 376 -1.92 -6.69 -31.90
N ILE A 377 -2.68 -6.88 -30.82
CA ILE A 377 -4.11 -6.51 -30.77
C ILE A 377 -4.25 -5.01 -31.04
N MET A 378 -3.45 -4.17 -30.36
CA MET A 378 -3.52 -2.71 -30.50
C MET A 378 -3.27 -2.27 -31.95
N TYR A 379 -2.17 -2.70 -32.55
CA TYR A 379 -1.86 -2.37 -33.95
C TYR A 379 -2.82 -3.03 -34.94
N GLY A 380 -3.27 -4.26 -34.68
CA GLY A 380 -4.30 -4.92 -35.47
C GLY A 380 -5.59 -4.13 -35.49
N VAL A 381 -6.02 -3.63 -34.33
CA VAL A 381 -7.18 -2.73 -34.22
C VAL A 381 -6.96 -1.43 -35.00
N THR A 382 -5.77 -0.82 -34.89
CA THR A 382 -5.45 0.41 -35.64
C THR A 382 -5.54 0.15 -37.15
N VAL A 383 -4.93 -0.92 -37.66
CA VAL A 383 -5.01 -1.28 -39.09
C VAL A 383 -6.47 -1.55 -39.52
N MET A 384 -7.27 -2.22 -38.69
CA MET A 384 -8.69 -2.42 -38.99
C MET A 384 -9.45 -1.09 -39.06
N ILE A 385 -9.20 -0.19 -38.10
CA ILE A 385 -9.84 1.16 -38.10
C ILE A 385 -9.44 1.93 -39.36
N GLU A 386 -8.17 1.93 -39.73
CA GLU A 386 -7.68 2.59 -40.94
C GLU A 386 -8.28 1.98 -42.20
N TRP A 387 -8.32 0.65 -42.31
CA TRP A 387 -8.89 -0.04 -43.47
C TRP A 387 -10.38 0.20 -43.65
N PHE A 388 -11.18 -0.04 -42.60
CA PHE A 388 -12.63 0.15 -42.68
C PHE A 388 -13.00 1.65 -42.63
N GLY A 389 -12.21 2.47 -41.93
CA GLY A 389 -12.36 3.92 -41.91
C GLY A 389 -12.11 4.54 -43.28
N ALA A 390 -11.04 4.16 -43.99
CA ALA A 390 -10.78 4.62 -45.34
C ALA A 390 -11.91 4.26 -46.31
N LYS A 391 -12.48 3.05 -46.20
CA LYS A 391 -13.67 2.68 -46.99
C LYS A 391 -14.86 3.55 -46.64
N SER A 392 -15.08 3.84 -45.34
CA SER A 392 -16.16 4.71 -44.89
C SER A 392 -16.00 6.16 -45.33
N ILE A 393 -14.76 6.66 -45.35
CA ILE A 393 -14.42 8.00 -45.88
C ILE A 393 -14.67 8.07 -47.37
N ASN A 394 -14.24 7.06 -48.13
CA ASN A 394 -14.48 7.00 -49.57
C ASN A 394 -15.99 6.93 -49.90
N ALA A 395 -16.78 6.30 -49.04
CA ALA A 395 -18.27 6.28 -49.15
C ALA A 395 -18.95 7.56 -48.63
N GLY A 396 -18.19 8.54 -48.12
CA GLY A 396 -18.73 9.80 -47.62
C GLY A 396 -19.39 9.71 -46.23
N ASN A 397 -19.26 8.59 -45.53
CA ASN A 397 -19.90 8.35 -44.23
C ASN A 397 -19.07 8.78 -43.03
N MET A 398 -17.81 9.19 -43.25
CA MET A 398 -16.84 9.52 -42.17
C MET A 398 -15.84 10.56 -42.66
N GLN A 399 -15.38 11.41 -41.77
CA GLN A 399 -14.28 12.36 -42.03
C GLN A 399 -12.95 11.80 -41.54
N ILE A 400 -11.82 12.34 -42.08
CA ILE A 400 -10.48 11.87 -41.70
C ILE A 400 -10.19 12.13 -40.23
N GLY A 401 -10.60 13.30 -39.70
CA GLY A 401 -10.42 13.63 -38.30
C GLY A 401 -11.21 12.72 -37.39
N ASP A 402 -12.39 12.28 -37.76
CA ASP A 402 -13.20 11.33 -37.01
C ASP A 402 -12.50 9.98 -36.92
N MET A 403 -11.85 9.52 -38.01
CA MET A 403 -11.03 8.29 -38.00
C MET A 403 -9.86 8.40 -37.02
N ILE A 404 -9.16 9.52 -37.01
CA ILE A 404 -8.03 9.78 -36.07
C ILE A 404 -8.52 9.80 -34.63
N ALA A 405 -9.64 10.50 -34.37
CA ALA A 405 -10.22 10.55 -33.04
C ALA A 405 -10.66 9.15 -32.57
N PHE A 406 -11.32 8.39 -33.44
CA PHE A 406 -11.75 7.02 -33.16
C PHE A 406 -10.56 6.09 -32.85
N SER A 407 -9.48 6.17 -33.62
CA SER A 407 -8.24 5.42 -33.37
C SER A 407 -7.62 5.78 -32.02
N THR A 408 -7.64 7.06 -31.67
CA THR A 408 -7.15 7.52 -30.36
C THR A 408 -8.02 7.01 -29.20
N TYR A 409 -9.36 7.05 -29.32
CA TYR A 409 -10.26 6.47 -28.33
C TYR A 409 -10.05 4.95 -28.18
N ALA A 410 -9.89 4.24 -29.30
CA ALA A 410 -9.57 2.81 -29.26
C ALA A 410 -8.29 2.53 -28.47
N SER A 411 -7.23 3.31 -28.71
CA SER A 411 -5.96 3.21 -27.99
C SER A 411 -6.12 3.47 -26.48
N LEU A 412 -6.90 4.49 -26.10
CA LEU A 412 -7.19 4.80 -24.68
C LEU A 412 -7.96 3.66 -23.99
N ILE A 413 -8.96 3.08 -24.67
CA ILE A 413 -9.73 1.94 -24.15
C ILE A 413 -8.81 0.73 -23.95
N ILE A 414 -7.99 0.39 -24.95
CA ILE A 414 -7.03 -0.72 -24.87
C ILE A 414 -6.03 -0.50 -23.72
N MET A 415 -5.50 0.71 -23.59
CA MET A 415 -4.57 1.06 -22.49
C MET A 415 -5.24 0.93 -21.11
N ALA A 416 -6.50 1.33 -20.97
CA ALA A 416 -7.27 1.16 -19.73
C ALA A 416 -7.38 -0.33 -19.33
N PHE A 417 -7.67 -1.21 -20.28
CA PHE A 417 -7.69 -2.66 -20.03
C PHE A 417 -6.32 -3.21 -19.65
N MET A 418 -5.25 -2.73 -20.30
CA MET A 418 -3.88 -3.12 -19.97
C MET A 418 -3.50 -2.71 -18.52
N MET A 419 -3.91 -1.53 -18.09
CA MET A 419 -3.69 -1.07 -16.70
C MET A 419 -4.38 -1.96 -15.67
N ILE A 420 -5.62 -2.39 -15.92
CA ILE A 420 -6.36 -3.28 -15.00
C ILE A 420 -5.62 -4.62 -14.81
N THR A 421 -4.98 -5.12 -15.84
CA THR A 421 -4.25 -6.39 -15.80
C THR A 421 -3.06 -6.34 -14.83
N ILE A 422 -2.34 -5.23 -14.76
CA ILE A 422 -1.22 -5.04 -13.82
C ILE A 422 -1.71 -5.14 -12.38
N VAL A 423 -2.87 -4.59 -12.09
CA VAL A 423 -3.49 -4.64 -10.75
C VAL A 423 -3.82 -6.07 -10.34
N ALA A 424 -4.32 -6.88 -11.26
CA ALA A 424 -4.69 -8.26 -10.99
C ALA A 424 -3.50 -9.11 -10.48
N VAL A 425 -2.27 -8.76 -10.85
CA VAL A 425 -1.03 -9.43 -10.40
C VAL A 425 -0.57 -8.92 -9.02
N LEU A 426 -0.70 -7.63 -8.74
CA LEU A 426 -0.16 -7.01 -7.52
C LEU A 426 -1.11 -7.10 -6.32
N LEU A 427 -2.41 -7.09 -6.57
CA LEU A 427 -3.44 -7.08 -5.53
C LEU A 427 -3.41 -8.31 -4.59
N PRO A 428 -3.22 -9.56 -5.05
CA PRO A 428 -3.14 -10.72 -4.18
C PRO A 428 -1.99 -10.65 -3.16
N ARG A 429 -0.84 -10.09 -3.54
CA ARG A 429 0.32 -9.93 -2.64
C ARG A 429 -0.01 -9.01 -1.48
N ALA A 430 -0.63 -7.88 -1.76
CA ALA A 430 -1.03 -6.94 -0.72
C ALA A 430 -2.15 -7.49 0.18
N GLU A 431 -3.04 -8.33 -0.34
CA GLU A 431 -4.08 -8.98 0.46
C GLU A 431 -3.48 -9.95 1.49
N VAL A 432 -2.39 -10.67 1.13
CA VAL A 432 -1.62 -11.50 2.07
C VAL A 432 -0.99 -10.64 3.16
N SER A 433 -0.30 -9.55 2.79
CA SER A 433 0.30 -8.61 3.74
C SER A 433 -0.76 -7.97 4.66
N ALA A 434 -1.91 -7.58 4.08
CA ALA A 434 -3.04 -7.05 4.86
C ALA A 434 -3.61 -8.09 5.84
N THR A 435 -3.64 -9.36 5.46
CA THR A 435 -4.08 -10.46 6.32
C THR A 435 -3.14 -10.63 7.51
N ARG A 436 -1.82 -10.59 7.29
CA ARG A 436 -0.80 -10.71 8.35
C ARG A 436 -0.86 -9.54 9.33
N VAL A 437 -1.03 -8.32 8.82
CA VAL A 437 -1.19 -7.12 9.68
C VAL A 437 -2.51 -7.18 10.46
N ASP A 438 -3.62 -7.57 9.81
CA ASP A 438 -4.93 -7.70 10.46
C ASP A 438 -4.95 -8.80 11.53
N GLU A 439 -4.16 -9.86 11.37
CA GLU A 439 -3.95 -10.89 12.39
C GLU A 439 -3.39 -10.30 13.68
N ILE A 440 -2.33 -9.47 13.61
CA ILE A 440 -1.78 -8.78 14.78
C ILE A 440 -2.85 -7.87 15.41
N LEU A 441 -3.52 -7.05 14.61
CA LEU A 441 -4.49 -6.06 15.10
C LEU A 441 -5.71 -6.73 15.76
N ARG A 442 -6.12 -7.90 15.29
CA ARG A 442 -7.25 -8.66 15.86
C ARG A 442 -6.86 -9.57 17.01
N THR A 443 -5.59 -9.92 17.15
CA THR A 443 -5.15 -10.78 18.26
C THR A 443 -5.46 -10.08 19.58
N ARG A 444 -6.14 -10.77 20.47
CA ARG A 444 -6.48 -10.25 21.78
C ARG A 444 -5.41 -10.69 22.75
N ALA A 445 -4.87 -9.74 23.54
CA ALA A 445 -3.95 -10.08 24.62
C ALA A 445 -4.62 -11.02 25.60
N SER A 446 -3.91 -12.10 26.00
CA SER A 446 -4.38 -13.08 26.98
C SER A 446 -4.49 -12.45 28.35
N VAL A 447 -3.47 -11.67 28.73
CA VAL A 447 -3.44 -10.93 30.00
C VAL A 447 -3.95 -9.50 29.78
N ARG A 448 -4.96 -9.11 30.56
CA ARG A 448 -5.60 -7.78 30.45
C ARG A 448 -5.82 -7.19 31.81
N ASP A 449 -5.90 -5.87 31.85
CA ASP A 449 -6.32 -5.18 33.06
C ASP A 449 -7.77 -5.49 33.37
N PRO A 450 -8.09 -5.63 34.66
CA PRO A 450 -9.47 -5.82 35.12
C PRO A 450 -10.34 -4.59 34.81
N ARG A 451 -11.64 -4.80 34.61
CA ARG A 451 -12.57 -3.69 34.36
C ARG A 451 -12.71 -2.75 35.57
N SER A 452 -12.58 -3.31 36.76
CA SER A 452 -12.61 -2.58 38.03
C SER A 452 -11.35 -2.97 38.81
N PRO A 453 -10.22 -2.25 38.59
CA PRO A 453 -8.98 -2.55 39.28
C PRO A 453 -9.08 -2.23 40.76
N GLU A 454 -8.50 -3.11 41.58
CA GLU A 454 -8.28 -2.86 43.00
C GLU A 454 -7.10 -1.91 43.21
N PRO A 455 -7.05 -1.15 44.30
CA PRO A 455 -5.92 -0.31 44.64
C PRO A 455 -4.66 -1.14 44.85
N VAL A 456 -3.52 -0.57 44.48
CA VAL A 456 -2.21 -1.20 44.68
C VAL A 456 -1.92 -1.25 46.16
N PRO A 457 -1.66 -2.43 46.74
CA PRO A 457 -1.40 -2.56 48.18
C PRO A 457 -0.07 -1.89 48.55
N ALA A 458 -0.01 -1.42 49.82
CA ALA A 458 1.23 -0.90 50.39
C ALA A 458 2.13 -2.03 50.92
N ASP A 459 1.55 -3.17 51.31
CA ASP A 459 2.29 -4.36 51.72
C ASP A 459 2.81 -5.13 50.52
N ALA A 460 4.09 -5.47 50.50
CA ALA A 460 4.78 -6.15 49.41
C ALA A 460 4.90 -7.67 49.65
N THR A 461 4.13 -8.25 50.59
CA THR A 461 4.10 -9.70 50.80
C THR A 461 3.61 -10.44 49.56
N VAL A 462 4.42 -11.31 48.97
CA VAL A 462 4.04 -12.14 47.83
C VAL A 462 3.57 -13.50 48.30
N THR A 463 2.36 -13.90 47.94
CA THR A 463 1.78 -15.20 48.36
C THR A 463 1.32 -15.98 47.11
N PHE A 464 1.73 -17.23 47.06
CA PHE A 464 1.22 -18.25 46.16
C PHE A 464 0.31 -19.18 46.98
N ASP A 465 -0.90 -19.37 46.47
CA ASP A 465 -1.90 -20.20 47.14
C ASP A 465 -2.45 -21.23 46.15
N HIS A 466 -2.01 -22.50 46.30
CA HIS A 466 -2.38 -23.64 45.45
C HIS A 466 -2.20 -23.37 43.95
N VAL A 467 -1.09 -22.72 43.54
CA VAL A 467 -0.86 -22.26 42.18
C VAL A 467 -0.43 -23.40 41.28
N SER A 468 -1.17 -23.57 40.20
CA SER A 468 -0.78 -24.45 39.08
C SER A 468 -0.69 -23.64 37.79
N PHE A 469 0.19 -24.04 36.90
CA PHE A 469 0.40 -23.33 35.63
C PHE A 469 0.78 -24.28 34.49
N ARG A 470 0.12 -24.04 33.34
CA ARG A 470 0.38 -24.71 32.06
C ARG A 470 0.59 -23.68 30.97
N TYR A 471 1.62 -23.88 30.15
CA TYR A 471 1.82 -23.06 28.97
C TYR A 471 0.71 -23.33 27.92
N PRO A 472 0.27 -22.32 27.18
CA PRO A 472 -0.72 -22.51 26.11
C PRO A 472 -0.23 -23.52 25.06
N GLY A 473 -1.02 -24.56 24.84
CA GLY A 473 -0.71 -25.64 23.89
C GLY A 473 0.14 -26.79 24.47
N ALA A 474 0.57 -26.71 25.74
CA ALA A 474 1.18 -27.86 26.42
C ALA A 474 0.11 -28.84 26.92
N GLU A 475 0.48 -30.12 27.01
CA GLU A 475 -0.40 -31.17 27.52
C GLU A 475 -0.39 -31.20 29.05
N ASP A 476 0.79 -30.99 29.68
CA ASP A 476 0.98 -31.08 31.12
C ASP A 476 1.21 -29.72 31.78
N ASP A 477 0.93 -29.67 33.09
CA ASP A 477 1.26 -28.52 33.92
C ASP A 477 2.76 -28.48 34.17
N VAL A 478 3.33 -27.27 34.18
CA VAL A 478 4.75 -27.02 34.52
C VAL A 478 4.90 -26.74 36.01
N LEU A 479 3.86 -26.21 36.65
CA LEU A 479 3.81 -25.98 38.11
C LEU A 479 2.56 -26.66 38.65
N HIS A 480 2.72 -27.37 39.78
CA HIS A 480 1.66 -28.14 40.40
C HIS A 480 1.53 -27.74 41.85
N ASP A 481 0.39 -27.15 42.23
CA ASP A 481 -0.02 -26.90 43.63
C ASP A 481 1.05 -26.16 44.46
N ILE A 482 1.60 -25.09 43.93
CA ILE A 482 2.66 -24.30 44.57
C ILE A 482 2.05 -23.38 45.62
N SER A 483 2.51 -23.53 46.89
CA SER A 483 2.04 -22.69 48.00
C SER A 483 3.24 -22.22 48.84
N PHE A 484 3.42 -20.91 48.93
CA PHE A 484 4.43 -20.27 49.79
C PHE A 484 4.11 -18.78 50.00
N THR A 485 4.81 -18.18 50.97
CA THR A 485 4.77 -16.74 51.24
C THR A 485 6.17 -16.18 51.34
N ALA A 486 6.46 -15.11 50.60
CA ALA A 486 7.70 -14.33 50.72
C ALA A 486 7.35 -12.96 51.33
N ARG A 487 8.02 -12.54 52.39
CA ARG A 487 7.71 -11.34 53.16
C ARG A 487 8.70 -10.19 52.94
N PRO A 488 8.31 -8.96 53.20
CA PRO A 488 9.25 -7.84 53.23
C PRO A 488 10.34 -8.09 54.29
N GLY A 489 11.58 -7.73 53.95
CA GLY A 489 12.76 -7.95 54.80
C GLY A 489 13.32 -9.37 54.75
N GLU A 490 12.69 -10.30 54.05
CA GLU A 490 13.12 -11.68 53.89
C GLU A 490 13.61 -11.96 52.48
N VAL A 491 14.67 -12.81 52.36
CA VAL A 491 15.16 -13.36 51.09
C VAL A 491 14.57 -14.74 50.90
N THR A 492 13.69 -14.90 49.92
CA THR A 492 13.20 -16.21 49.48
C THR A 492 13.96 -16.69 48.25
N ALA A 493 14.67 -17.80 48.43
CA ALA A 493 15.44 -18.42 47.33
C ALA A 493 14.68 -19.60 46.73
N ILE A 494 14.78 -19.78 45.40
CA ILE A 494 14.18 -20.90 44.67
C ILE A 494 15.33 -21.68 43.98
N VAL A 495 15.46 -22.95 44.32
CA VAL A 495 16.48 -23.85 43.79
C VAL A 495 15.85 -25.12 43.22
N GLY A 496 16.52 -25.80 42.30
CA GLY A 496 16.06 -27.06 41.71
C GLY A 496 16.74 -27.34 40.37
N SER A 497 16.45 -28.51 39.81
CA SER A 497 17.02 -28.97 38.56
C SER A 497 16.66 -28.03 37.37
N THR A 498 17.44 -28.14 36.29
CA THR A 498 17.11 -27.36 35.05
C THR A 498 15.78 -27.85 34.49
N GLY A 499 14.88 -26.92 34.14
CA GLY A 499 13.58 -27.25 33.59
C GLY A 499 12.45 -27.49 34.61
N CYS A 500 12.74 -27.50 35.94
CA CYS A 500 11.70 -27.74 36.98
C CYS A 500 10.69 -26.60 37.20
N GLY A 501 10.71 -25.50 36.40
CA GLY A 501 9.70 -24.44 36.45
C GLY A 501 10.08 -23.18 37.23
N LYS A 502 11.35 -22.98 37.66
CA LYS A 502 11.82 -21.81 38.47
C LYS A 502 11.47 -20.45 37.83
N SER A 503 11.91 -20.23 36.58
CA SER A 503 11.62 -18.98 35.86
C SER A 503 10.14 -18.82 35.56
N THR A 504 9.43 -19.94 35.35
CA THR A 504 7.97 -19.94 35.15
C THR A 504 7.26 -19.42 36.38
N LEU A 505 7.65 -19.88 37.57
CA LEU A 505 7.10 -19.40 38.84
C LEU A 505 7.34 -17.89 39.00
N LEU A 506 8.57 -17.44 38.74
CA LEU A 506 8.92 -16.02 38.85
C LEU A 506 8.11 -15.14 37.89
N ASN A 507 7.82 -15.63 36.67
CA ASN A 507 7.09 -14.90 35.61
C ASN A 507 5.58 -14.71 35.92
N LEU A 508 5.03 -15.46 36.87
CA LEU A 508 3.64 -15.28 37.31
C LEU A 508 3.46 -14.03 38.20
N ILE A 509 4.50 -13.59 38.91
CA ILE A 509 4.46 -12.42 39.82
C ILE A 509 4.25 -11.11 39.02
N PRO A 510 5.06 -10.78 37.98
CA PRO A 510 4.82 -9.60 37.13
C PRO A 510 3.63 -9.76 36.18
N ARG A 511 2.93 -10.90 36.29
CA ARG A 511 1.80 -11.22 35.45
C ARG A 511 2.17 -11.21 33.95
N PHE A 512 3.30 -11.86 33.60
CA PHE A 512 3.64 -12.15 32.19
C PHE A 512 2.76 -13.27 31.65
N TYR A 513 2.32 -14.15 32.56
CA TYR A 513 1.30 -15.16 32.36
C TYR A 513 0.32 -15.13 33.53
N ASP A 514 -0.91 -15.56 33.33
CA ASP A 514 -1.88 -15.80 34.41
C ASP A 514 -1.81 -17.28 34.84
N ALA A 515 -1.80 -17.56 36.13
CA ALA A 515 -1.86 -18.94 36.65
C ALA A 515 -3.10 -19.69 36.10
N THR A 516 -3.01 -20.98 35.83
CA THR A 516 -4.14 -21.81 35.37
C THR A 516 -5.01 -22.28 36.52
N GLY A 517 -4.44 -22.45 37.71
CA GLY A 517 -5.13 -22.78 38.94
C GLY A 517 -4.55 -22.00 40.15
N GLY A 518 -5.30 -21.87 41.23
CA GLY A 518 -4.85 -21.15 42.41
C GLY A 518 -4.76 -19.64 42.23
N THR A 519 -4.11 -18.97 43.19
CA THR A 519 -3.96 -17.50 43.17
C THR A 519 -2.55 -17.05 43.53
N VAL A 520 -2.07 -16.03 42.81
CA VAL A 520 -0.87 -15.26 43.16
C VAL A 520 -1.35 -13.91 43.67
N SER A 521 -0.89 -13.49 44.83
CA SER A 521 -1.28 -12.21 45.44
C SER A 521 -0.08 -11.42 45.95
N ILE A 522 -0.20 -10.09 45.96
CA ILE A 522 0.72 -9.16 46.61
C ILE A 522 -0.07 -8.36 47.61
N GLY A 523 0.40 -8.31 48.89
CA GLY A 523 -0.29 -7.64 49.97
C GLY A 523 -1.75 -8.13 50.14
N GLY A 524 -2.00 -9.43 49.94
CA GLY A 524 -3.33 -10.03 50.00
C GLY A 524 -4.23 -9.78 48.78
N VAL A 525 -3.83 -8.94 47.85
CA VAL A 525 -4.61 -8.65 46.62
C VAL A 525 -4.15 -9.54 45.48
N ASN A 526 -5.10 -10.26 44.85
CA ASN A 526 -4.79 -11.11 43.69
C ASN A 526 -4.25 -10.25 42.54
N VAL A 527 -3.10 -10.63 41.98
CA VAL A 527 -2.43 -9.90 40.86
C VAL A 527 -3.34 -9.71 39.64
N ARG A 528 -4.33 -10.58 39.42
CA ARG A 528 -5.33 -10.43 38.35
C ARG A 528 -6.29 -9.27 38.56
N ARG A 529 -6.46 -8.80 39.78
CA ARG A 529 -7.33 -7.67 40.15
C ARG A 529 -6.58 -6.34 40.16
N LEU A 530 -5.25 -6.37 40.08
CA LEU A 530 -4.41 -5.17 40.01
C LEU A 530 -4.26 -4.67 38.54
N PRO A 531 -4.18 -3.35 38.32
CA PRO A 531 -3.78 -2.83 37.04
C PRO A 531 -2.31 -3.20 36.81
N GLN A 532 -1.98 -3.71 35.59
CA GLN A 532 -0.61 -4.18 35.27
C GLN A 532 0.46 -3.11 35.51
N ALA A 533 0.15 -1.84 35.18
CA ALA A 533 1.08 -0.74 35.39
C ALA A 533 1.38 -0.54 36.89
N GLY A 534 0.36 -0.59 37.74
CA GLY A 534 0.50 -0.50 39.22
C GLY A 534 1.25 -1.70 39.79
N LEU A 535 0.88 -2.91 39.39
CA LEU A 535 1.58 -4.13 39.80
C LEU A 535 3.07 -4.05 39.46
N ARG A 536 3.39 -3.74 38.18
CA ARG A 536 4.78 -3.69 37.73
C ARG A 536 5.57 -2.51 38.29
N ALA A 537 4.89 -1.45 38.75
CA ALA A 537 5.54 -0.35 39.46
C ALA A 537 6.18 -0.84 40.78
N LEU A 538 5.56 -1.79 41.48
CA LEU A 538 6.08 -2.38 42.72
C LEU A 538 7.32 -3.27 42.48
N LEU A 539 7.55 -3.76 41.29
CA LEU A 539 8.51 -4.84 40.98
C LEU A 539 9.80 -4.31 40.37
N GLY A 540 10.95 -4.79 40.83
CA GLY A 540 12.25 -4.73 40.16
C GLY A 540 12.57 -6.11 39.59
N TYR A 541 12.53 -6.27 38.28
CA TYR A 541 12.74 -7.56 37.62
C TYR A 541 14.07 -7.61 36.87
N VAL A 542 14.88 -8.61 37.20
CA VAL A 542 16.15 -8.88 36.52
C VAL A 542 16.05 -10.24 35.84
N PRO A 543 15.96 -10.30 34.51
CA PRO A 543 15.85 -11.54 33.77
C PRO A 543 17.19 -12.33 33.78
N GLN A 544 17.11 -13.62 33.52
CA GLN A 544 18.28 -14.51 33.38
C GLN A 544 19.32 -13.99 32.38
N LYS A 545 18.86 -13.50 31.23
CA LYS A 545 19.71 -12.80 30.24
C LYS A 545 19.48 -11.31 30.37
N GLY A 546 20.46 -10.57 30.88
CA GLY A 546 20.41 -9.11 30.93
C GLY A 546 20.23 -8.51 29.55
N VAL A 547 19.22 -7.66 29.40
CA VAL A 547 18.91 -6.95 28.14
C VAL A 547 19.19 -5.46 28.35
N LEU A 548 20.05 -4.89 27.51
CA LEU A 548 20.31 -3.45 27.47
C LEU A 548 19.76 -2.86 26.18
N PHE A 549 19.29 -1.63 26.29
CA PHE A 549 18.77 -0.87 25.14
C PHE A 549 19.87 0.01 24.55
N THR A 550 19.78 0.29 23.27
CA THR A 550 20.64 1.25 22.59
C THR A 550 20.50 2.64 23.21
N GLY A 551 21.59 3.28 23.52
CA GLY A 551 21.67 4.57 24.20
C GLY A 551 23.02 4.67 24.92
N ASP A 552 23.03 5.11 26.16
CA ASP A 552 24.20 5.10 27.04
C ASP A 552 23.90 4.31 28.33
N ILE A 553 24.91 4.20 29.20
CA ILE A 553 24.76 3.46 30.46
C ILE A 553 23.73 4.17 31.34
N LEU A 554 23.78 5.50 31.45
CA LEU A 554 22.86 6.28 32.28
C LEU A 554 21.40 6.08 31.88
N SER A 555 21.09 6.24 30.60
CA SER A 555 19.73 6.03 30.06
C SER A 555 19.21 4.62 30.27
N ASN A 556 20.10 3.62 30.31
CA ASN A 556 19.74 2.27 30.68
C ASN A 556 19.42 2.10 32.18
N LEU A 557 20.11 2.83 33.08
CA LEU A 557 19.82 2.80 34.51
C LEU A 557 18.53 3.57 34.84
N GLU A 558 18.27 4.69 34.16
CA GLU A 558 17.08 5.52 34.30
C GLU A 558 15.85 4.96 33.57
N PHE A 559 15.95 3.79 32.95
CA PHE A 559 14.91 3.19 32.09
C PHE A 559 13.55 3.05 32.78
N ALA A 560 13.50 2.94 34.11
CA ALA A 560 12.25 2.85 34.86
C ALA A 560 11.43 4.16 34.85
N GLY A 561 12.04 5.29 34.50
CA GLY A 561 11.46 6.63 34.58
C GLY A 561 11.41 7.15 36.03
N GLY A 562 11.62 8.45 36.21
CA GLY A 562 11.63 9.07 37.53
C GLY A 562 12.84 8.74 38.42
N VAL A 563 13.84 8.08 37.87
CA VAL A 563 15.13 7.80 38.56
C VAL A 563 16.03 9.02 38.39
N SER A 564 16.62 9.50 39.48
CA SER A 564 17.62 10.57 39.40
C SER A 564 19.00 10.01 39.01
N GLU A 565 19.85 10.85 38.40
CA GLU A 565 21.23 10.47 38.09
C GLU A 565 21.99 10.01 39.34
N ALA A 566 21.75 10.66 40.49
CA ALA A 566 22.34 10.26 41.76
C ALA A 566 21.88 8.87 42.23
N ASP A 567 20.61 8.50 41.99
CA ASP A 567 20.10 7.15 42.27
C ASP A 567 20.69 6.13 41.32
N ALA A 568 20.84 6.46 40.04
CA ALA A 568 21.47 5.61 39.05
C ALA A 568 22.95 5.32 39.40
N ILE A 569 23.70 6.33 39.85
CA ILE A 569 25.09 6.17 40.30
C ILE A 569 25.15 5.30 41.53
N ARG A 570 24.32 5.53 42.57
CA ARG A 570 24.26 4.72 43.77
C ARG A 570 23.89 3.26 43.47
N ALA A 571 22.94 3.05 42.58
CA ALA A 571 22.54 1.73 42.14
C ALA A 571 23.67 1.00 41.39
N ALA A 572 24.45 1.71 40.57
CA ALA A 572 25.61 1.17 39.88
C ALA A 572 26.72 0.75 40.90
N ALA A 573 26.98 1.54 41.94
CA ALA A 573 27.89 1.21 43.01
C ALA A 573 27.41 -0.03 43.76
N THR A 574 26.15 -0.10 44.14
CA THR A 574 25.55 -1.27 44.80
C THR A 574 25.67 -2.53 43.93
N ALA A 575 25.44 -2.41 42.63
CA ALA A 575 25.56 -3.52 41.66
C ALA A 575 26.99 -3.85 41.30
N GLN A 576 28.00 -3.30 41.98
CA GLN A 576 29.42 -3.47 41.69
C GLN A 576 29.79 -3.17 40.25
N ALA A 577 29.10 -2.18 39.64
CA ALA A 577 29.27 -1.76 38.27
C ALA A 577 30.13 -0.51 38.11
N GLU A 578 30.37 0.19 39.21
CA GLU A 578 30.99 1.52 39.21
C GLU A 578 32.42 1.49 38.63
N ASP A 579 33.26 0.56 39.02
CA ASP A 579 34.65 0.47 38.60
C ASP A 579 34.82 0.36 37.07
N PHE A 580 34.03 -0.53 36.45
CA PHE A 580 34.12 -0.66 35.00
C PHE A 580 33.45 0.49 34.25
N ILE A 581 32.47 1.17 34.85
CA ILE A 581 31.86 2.37 34.25
C ILE A 581 32.87 3.52 34.23
N TRP A 582 33.52 3.78 35.40
CA TRP A 582 34.53 4.83 35.50
C TRP A 582 35.81 4.54 34.69
N SER A 583 36.11 3.28 34.41
CA SER A 583 37.23 2.91 33.51
C SER A 583 36.96 3.23 32.05
N ARG A 584 35.73 3.55 31.67
CA ARG A 584 35.38 3.90 30.28
C ARG A 584 35.62 5.38 30.01
N PRO A 585 35.98 5.77 28.75
CA PRO A 585 36.29 7.17 28.42
C PRO A 585 35.13 8.15 28.65
N HIS A 586 33.88 7.68 28.52
CA HIS A 586 32.68 8.51 28.71
C HIS A 586 31.87 8.15 29.95
N HIS A 587 32.43 7.34 30.86
CA HIS A 587 31.79 6.94 32.11
C HIS A 587 30.32 6.50 31.92
N PHE A 588 29.37 7.11 32.62
CA PHE A 588 27.93 6.82 32.50
C PHE A 588 27.34 7.17 31.14
N LEU A 589 27.96 8.08 30.38
CA LEU A 589 27.55 8.43 29.02
C LEU A 589 28.20 7.51 27.95
N THR A 590 28.84 6.42 28.36
CA THR A 590 29.41 5.43 27.44
C THR A 590 28.30 4.81 26.59
N PRO A 591 28.40 4.84 25.25
CA PRO A 591 27.40 4.26 24.36
C PRO A 591 27.23 2.76 24.57
N VAL A 592 25.99 2.33 24.63
CA VAL A 592 25.57 0.92 24.68
C VAL A 592 24.99 0.53 23.33
N ALA A 593 25.60 -0.47 22.68
CA ALA A 593 25.12 -1.00 21.41
C ALA A 593 23.85 -1.84 21.62
N GLN A 594 23.15 -2.15 20.53
CA GLN A 594 21.94 -2.95 20.54
C GLN A 594 22.14 -4.27 21.29
N GLY A 595 21.27 -4.55 22.27
CA GLY A 595 21.35 -5.73 23.12
C GLY A 595 22.60 -5.79 24.04
N GLY A 596 23.35 -4.68 24.16
CA GLY A 596 24.57 -4.63 24.96
C GLY A 596 25.72 -5.43 24.35
N ALA A 597 25.83 -5.50 23.02
CA ALA A 597 26.87 -6.29 22.33
C ALA A 597 28.31 -5.83 22.63
N ASN A 598 28.49 -4.58 23.04
CA ASN A 598 29.78 -3.98 23.36
C ASN A 598 30.15 -4.05 24.86
N VAL A 599 29.37 -4.77 25.69
CA VAL A 599 29.66 -5.05 27.10
C VAL A 599 29.74 -6.55 27.36
N SER A 600 30.57 -6.96 28.31
CA SER A 600 30.69 -8.38 28.68
C SER A 600 29.39 -8.91 29.32
N GLY A 601 29.23 -10.23 29.40
CA GLY A 601 28.07 -10.88 30.04
C GLY A 601 27.88 -10.44 31.49
N GLY A 602 28.93 -10.46 32.29
CA GLY A 602 28.90 -10.03 33.69
C GLY A 602 28.64 -8.51 33.84
N GLN A 603 29.20 -7.65 32.97
CA GLN A 603 28.92 -6.21 32.95
C GLN A 603 27.45 -5.94 32.62
N ARG A 604 26.91 -6.65 31.62
CA ARG A 604 25.50 -6.55 31.22
C ARG A 604 24.57 -6.95 32.35
N GLN A 605 24.90 -7.99 33.06
CA GLN A 605 24.13 -8.48 34.20
C GLN A 605 24.15 -7.45 35.34
N ARG A 606 25.33 -6.91 35.72
CA ARG A 606 25.46 -5.86 36.73
C ARG A 606 24.67 -4.60 36.38
N LEU A 607 24.70 -4.15 35.12
CA LEU A 607 23.86 -3.03 34.69
C LEU A 607 22.35 -3.33 34.74
N SER A 608 21.94 -4.57 34.48
CA SER A 608 20.55 -5.00 34.60
C SER A 608 20.08 -5.03 36.05
N ILE A 609 20.98 -5.45 36.98
CA ILE A 609 20.73 -5.40 38.43
C ILE A 609 20.70 -3.94 38.91
N ALA A 610 21.64 -3.10 38.49
CA ALA A 610 21.64 -1.66 38.82
C ALA A 610 20.34 -0.97 38.38
N ARG A 611 19.85 -1.29 37.19
CA ARG A 611 18.55 -0.77 36.69
C ARG A 611 17.38 -1.13 37.61
N ALA A 612 17.34 -2.37 38.11
CA ALA A 612 16.30 -2.81 39.04
C ALA A 612 16.43 -2.12 40.41
N ILE A 613 17.66 -1.93 40.90
CA ILE A 613 17.91 -1.23 42.16
C ILE A 613 17.56 0.25 42.07
N ALA A 614 17.93 0.92 40.98
CA ALA A 614 17.70 2.36 40.78
C ALA A 614 16.21 2.72 40.81
N LYS A 615 15.33 1.78 40.55
CA LYS A 615 13.88 1.94 40.61
C LYS A 615 13.32 2.00 42.05
N HIS A 616 14.08 1.54 43.05
CA HIS A 616 13.62 1.40 44.45
C HIS A 616 12.32 0.62 44.58
N PRO A 617 12.17 -0.59 44.03
CA PRO A 617 10.96 -1.37 44.06
C PRO A 617 10.72 -1.96 45.45
N GLN A 618 9.44 -2.31 45.73
CA GLN A 618 9.07 -3.01 46.95
C GLN A 618 9.29 -4.53 46.88
N VAL A 619 9.35 -5.09 45.67
CA VAL A 619 9.63 -6.51 45.43
C VAL A 619 10.74 -6.64 44.37
N TYR A 620 11.82 -7.32 44.74
CA TYR A 620 12.89 -7.65 43.83
C TYR A 620 12.76 -9.09 43.34
N LEU A 621 12.87 -9.28 42.04
CA LEU A 621 12.78 -10.57 41.36
C LEU A 621 14.06 -10.80 40.54
N PHE A 622 14.89 -11.75 40.98
CA PHE A 622 16.13 -12.09 40.30
C PHE A 622 16.04 -13.51 39.71
N ASP A 623 16.05 -13.58 38.35
CA ASP A 623 16.02 -14.87 37.66
C ASP A 623 17.44 -15.26 37.24
N ASP A 624 18.10 -16.11 38.05
CA ASP A 624 19.46 -16.62 37.85
C ASP A 624 20.49 -15.52 37.51
N SER A 625 20.27 -14.33 38.12
CA SER A 625 20.96 -13.10 37.72
C SER A 625 22.39 -12.99 38.22
N PHE A 626 22.86 -13.91 39.09
CA PHE A 626 24.18 -13.89 39.68
C PHE A 626 25.14 -14.90 39.03
N SER A 627 24.64 -15.83 38.22
CA SER A 627 25.43 -16.93 37.65
C SER A 627 26.54 -16.49 36.69
N ALA A 628 26.41 -15.31 36.06
CA ALA A 628 27.41 -14.75 35.15
C ALA A 628 28.50 -13.93 35.86
N LEU A 629 28.45 -13.83 37.21
CA LEU A 629 29.40 -13.08 38.01
C LEU A 629 30.49 -14.01 38.58
N ASP A 630 31.70 -13.45 38.77
CA ASP A 630 32.73 -14.10 39.54
C ASP A 630 32.37 -14.10 41.03
N TYR A 631 33.01 -15.01 41.80
CA TYR A 631 32.67 -15.27 43.20
C TYR A 631 32.81 -14.02 44.09
N GLN A 632 33.88 -13.21 43.91
CA GLN A 632 34.11 -12.00 44.69
C GLN A 632 33.06 -10.93 44.42
N THR A 633 32.79 -10.68 43.16
CA THR A 633 31.77 -9.72 42.73
C THR A 633 30.37 -10.13 43.20
N ASP A 634 30.02 -11.43 43.11
CA ASP A 634 28.75 -11.96 43.59
C ASP A 634 28.58 -11.76 45.12
N ALA A 635 29.60 -12.08 45.92
CA ALA A 635 29.59 -11.91 47.37
C ALA A 635 29.45 -10.43 47.77
N ALA A 636 30.24 -9.52 47.17
CA ALA A 636 30.19 -8.10 47.43
C ALA A 636 28.84 -7.48 47.04
N LEU A 637 28.30 -7.87 45.88
CA LEU A 637 26.99 -7.42 45.39
C LEU A 637 25.88 -7.85 46.36
N ARG A 638 25.84 -9.10 46.80
CA ARG A 638 24.83 -9.58 47.77
C ARG A 638 24.89 -8.84 49.09
N GLN A 639 26.11 -8.61 49.63
CA GLN A 639 26.26 -7.83 50.85
C GLN A 639 25.80 -6.38 50.70
N ALA A 640 26.07 -5.76 49.56
CA ALA A 640 25.58 -4.40 49.26
C ALA A 640 24.05 -4.38 49.04
N LEU A 641 23.50 -5.39 48.36
CA LEU A 641 22.07 -5.52 48.09
C LEU A 641 21.27 -5.70 49.40
N ALA A 642 21.72 -6.56 50.32
CA ALA A 642 21.07 -6.82 51.60
C ALA A 642 20.87 -5.53 52.42
N LYS A 643 21.80 -4.58 52.33
CA LYS A 643 21.68 -3.26 53.02
C LYS A 643 20.59 -2.37 52.41
N GLN A 644 20.31 -2.52 51.12
CA GLN A 644 19.32 -1.68 50.44
C GLN A 644 17.92 -2.31 50.34
N THR A 645 17.80 -3.62 50.56
CA THR A 645 16.53 -4.35 50.40
C THR A 645 15.89 -4.77 51.71
N HIS A 646 16.37 -4.22 52.87
CA HIS A 646 15.92 -4.61 54.20
C HIS A 646 14.40 -4.43 54.44
N ASP A 647 13.73 -3.53 53.72
CA ASP A 647 12.28 -3.30 53.77
C ASP A 647 11.53 -3.89 52.57
N ALA A 648 12.20 -4.57 51.66
CA ALA A 648 11.64 -5.11 50.42
C ALA A 648 11.56 -6.65 50.47
N THR A 649 10.61 -7.18 49.70
CA THR A 649 10.54 -8.63 49.45
C THR A 649 11.54 -9.01 48.38
N VAL A 650 12.42 -9.95 48.65
CA VAL A 650 13.45 -10.41 47.71
C VAL A 650 13.23 -11.86 47.33
N ILE A 651 13.01 -12.12 46.03
CA ILE A 651 12.87 -13.49 45.51
C ILE A 651 13.99 -13.74 44.49
N ILE A 652 14.82 -14.77 44.78
CA ILE A 652 15.99 -15.12 43.99
C ILE A 652 15.85 -16.54 43.45
N VAL A 653 15.82 -16.69 42.14
CA VAL A 653 16.07 -17.99 41.50
C VAL A 653 17.56 -18.15 41.32
N ALA A 654 18.13 -19.23 41.86
CA ALA A 654 19.54 -19.51 41.76
C ALA A 654 19.81 -20.95 41.30
N GLN A 655 20.88 -21.09 40.51
CA GLN A 655 21.47 -22.39 40.15
C GLN A 655 22.64 -22.72 41.06
N ARG A 656 23.32 -21.70 41.62
CA ARG A 656 24.45 -21.87 42.56
C ARG A 656 23.96 -21.78 44.00
N LEU A 657 24.24 -22.82 44.80
CA LEU A 657 23.88 -22.82 46.21
C LEU A 657 24.63 -21.76 47.02
N SER A 658 25.89 -21.46 46.66
CA SER A 658 26.67 -20.40 47.32
C SER A 658 25.93 -19.03 47.33
N THR A 659 25.05 -18.80 46.37
CA THR A 659 24.26 -17.56 46.28
C THR A 659 23.15 -17.49 47.33
N ILE A 660 22.65 -18.62 47.83
CA ILE A 660 21.43 -18.71 48.64
C ILE A 660 21.64 -19.30 50.05
N LEU A 661 22.86 -19.58 50.45
CA LEU A 661 23.17 -20.20 51.74
C LEU A 661 22.57 -19.42 52.93
N HIS A 662 22.50 -18.11 52.83
CA HIS A 662 22.00 -17.21 53.87
C HIS A 662 20.54 -16.72 53.62
N ALA A 663 19.82 -17.36 52.70
CA ALA A 663 18.41 -17.02 52.50
C ALA A 663 17.57 -17.44 53.70
N ASP A 664 16.61 -16.57 54.05
CA ASP A 664 15.66 -16.79 55.15
C ASP A 664 14.75 -17.98 54.89
N GLN A 665 14.39 -18.14 53.63
CA GLN A 665 13.60 -19.25 53.13
C GLN A 665 14.17 -19.76 51.79
N ILE A 666 14.38 -21.07 51.71
CA ILE A 666 14.74 -21.75 50.47
C ILE A 666 13.60 -22.69 50.07
N LEU A 667 13.14 -22.58 48.81
CA LEU A 667 12.17 -23.47 48.20
C LEU A 667 12.89 -24.38 47.22
N VAL A 668 12.79 -25.67 47.46
CA VAL A 668 13.34 -26.69 46.57
C VAL A 668 12.27 -27.15 45.62
N LEU A 669 12.47 -26.86 44.33
CA LEU A 669 11.52 -27.17 43.26
C LEU A 669 12.02 -28.42 42.50
N ASP A 670 11.18 -29.43 42.41
CA ASP A 670 11.41 -30.60 41.59
C ASP A 670 10.13 -31.08 40.91
N GLY A 671 10.21 -31.42 39.60
CA GLY A 671 9.04 -31.81 38.81
C GLY A 671 7.85 -30.83 38.90
N GLY A 672 8.11 -29.54 39.04
CA GLY A 672 7.06 -28.52 39.17
C GLY A 672 6.38 -28.45 40.53
N ARG A 673 6.89 -29.11 41.57
CA ARG A 673 6.36 -29.12 42.95
C ARG A 673 7.42 -28.63 43.95
N ILE A 674 6.97 -28.04 45.07
CA ILE A 674 7.85 -27.72 46.19
C ILE A 674 8.06 -29.02 46.97
N VAL A 675 9.27 -29.61 46.94
CA VAL A 675 9.63 -30.83 47.65
C VAL A 675 10.32 -30.54 48.97
N GLY A 676 10.81 -29.32 49.17
CA GLY A 676 11.42 -28.88 50.42
C GLY A 676 11.27 -27.39 50.65
N ARG A 677 11.10 -26.99 51.94
CA ARG A 677 11.01 -25.60 52.35
C ARG A 677 11.68 -25.39 53.69
N GLY A 678 12.58 -24.42 53.80
CA GLY A 678 13.28 -24.13 55.05
C GLY A 678 14.55 -23.31 54.85
N THR A 679 15.39 -23.23 55.86
CA THR A 679 16.77 -22.69 55.79
C THR A 679 17.71 -23.71 55.27
N HIS A 680 18.95 -23.33 54.85
CA HIS A 680 20.00 -24.21 54.37
C HIS A 680 20.22 -25.40 55.32
N GLY A 681 20.49 -25.14 56.63
CA GLY A 681 20.76 -26.21 57.59
C GLY A 681 19.54 -27.09 57.89
N ALA A 682 18.32 -26.60 57.77
CA ALA A 682 17.10 -27.40 57.91
C ALA A 682 16.94 -28.37 56.72
N LEU A 683 17.13 -27.86 55.50
CA LEU A 683 16.95 -28.62 54.26
C LEU A 683 18.05 -29.69 54.06
N LEU A 684 19.26 -29.45 54.48
CA LEU A 684 20.31 -30.48 54.47
C LEU A 684 19.91 -31.72 55.26
N ARG A 685 19.10 -31.53 56.33
CA ARG A 685 18.63 -32.64 57.17
C ARG A 685 17.30 -33.26 56.71
N SER A 686 16.45 -32.49 56.09
CA SER A 686 15.05 -32.89 55.85
C SER A 686 14.71 -33.12 54.34
N CYS A 687 15.54 -32.69 53.40
CA CYS A 687 15.23 -32.76 51.96
C CYS A 687 16.37 -33.44 51.20
N GLU A 688 16.10 -34.65 50.72
CA GLU A 688 17.08 -35.45 49.99
C GLU A 688 17.53 -34.75 48.70
N THR A 689 16.58 -34.26 47.91
CA THR A 689 16.87 -33.49 46.68
C THR A 689 17.77 -32.27 46.93
N TYR A 690 17.55 -31.54 48.04
CA TYR A 690 18.41 -30.41 48.38
C TYR A 690 19.82 -30.86 48.77
N ARG A 691 19.93 -31.96 49.52
CA ARG A 691 21.22 -32.53 49.91
C ARG A 691 22.02 -33.01 48.70
N GLU A 692 21.35 -33.66 47.72
CA GLU A 692 22.03 -34.09 46.48
C GLU A 692 22.56 -32.86 45.70
N ILE A 693 21.76 -31.79 45.56
CA ILE A 693 22.22 -30.57 44.93
C ILE A 693 23.37 -29.95 45.71
N ALA A 694 23.34 -29.95 47.05
CA ALA A 694 24.37 -29.41 47.90
C ALA A 694 25.69 -30.20 47.78
N LEU A 695 25.62 -31.52 47.81
CA LEU A 695 26.80 -32.41 47.65
C LEU A 695 27.45 -32.27 46.27
N SER A 696 26.67 -31.89 45.25
CA SER A 696 27.21 -31.69 43.90
C SER A 696 27.96 -30.37 43.73
N GLN A 697 27.74 -29.38 44.63
CA GLN A 697 28.25 -28.01 44.45
C GLN A 697 29.12 -27.48 45.56
N LEU A 698 29.00 -28.01 46.78
CA LEU A 698 29.70 -27.56 47.97
C LEU A 698 30.73 -28.60 48.43
N SER A 699 31.84 -28.15 48.99
CA SER A 699 32.82 -29.00 49.61
C SER A 699 32.33 -29.52 50.97
N ALA A 700 32.90 -30.63 51.48
CA ALA A 700 32.57 -31.21 52.79
C ALA A 700 32.74 -30.18 53.94
N ALA A 701 33.78 -29.34 53.89
CA ALA A 701 33.97 -28.22 54.82
C ALA A 701 32.87 -27.20 54.83
N GLU A 702 32.29 -26.84 53.63
CA GLU A 702 31.19 -25.91 53.49
C GLU A 702 29.84 -26.52 53.93
N LEU A 703 29.74 -27.83 53.92
CA LEU A 703 28.54 -28.56 54.40
C LEU A 703 28.54 -28.75 55.92
N GLY A 704 29.64 -28.41 56.63
CA GLY A 704 29.78 -28.61 58.08
C GLY A 704 29.92 -30.08 58.49
N GLU A 705 30.30 -30.95 57.57
CA GLU A 705 30.58 -32.39 57.82
C GLU A 705 32.07 -32.61 58.22
N GLU A 706 32.68 -31.69 58.99
CA GLU A 706 33.94 -31.95 59.66
C GLU A 706 33.65 -32.44 61.06
N GLY A 707 33.80 -33.76 61.23
CA GLY A 707 33.99 -34.40 62.54
C GLY A 707 32.93 -35.39 62.96
#